data_c6264b9023a6d64c34dab3f514e414a8
#
_entry.id   c6264b9023a6d64c34dab3f514e414a8
#
_cell.length_a   1.000
_cell.length_b   1.000
_cell.length_c   1.000
_cell.angle_alpha   90.00
_cell.angle_beta   90.00
_cell.angle_gamma   90.00
#
_symmetry.space_group_name_H-M   'P 1'
#
loop_
_entity.id
_entity.type
_entity.pdbx_description
1 polymer ?
#
loop_
_entity_poly.entity_id
_entity_poly.type
_entity_poly.pdbx_seq_one_letter_code
_entity_poly.pdbx_strand_id
1 'polypeptide(L)'
;MKGKRITALIGLSLALALVGMGIVLIPGAIGASGKVSGEGEIVMKRTQNAGNPREKGHNRLIFEKSPYLLQHADNPVDWYPWGPEPFEEARRENKPIFLSIGYSTCHWCHVMEHESFEDPEVAKLMNEVFVSIKVDREERPDLDNIYMTVCQMLTDSGGWPLTIIMTPDRQPFFAGTYFPKENRLGRIGMLDLVPRIKEIWITKREEVLKSANQIAAALQQYSHGAPGEELGEATLRTAYEQLGQRFDEQHGGFGSVPKFPTPQNLFFLLRYWKRTGNERALSMVEKTLQAMRSGGIYDHVGFGFHRYSIDQLWLVPHFEMMLYDQALLAMAYTEVYQATGKGEYGQTAREIFTYVLRDMRGPTGAFYSAEDAESEGEEGKFYLWTEEEIRQVLPTEEADLTIRVFNVTKEGNFHEEATGKKTGRNILYVKETLGEIASDLKISERNLRKRLEDARGKLFAAREKRIHPHKDDKILTDWNGLMIAALAKGSRVLDEPKYAEAAKEALDFILEHMRNPNGRLLHRFRDGEAALPAYVDDYAFLIWGMLELYETTFEVRYLQTALSLNDDLLKHFWDDQAGGFYFTADDAEKLLVRQKDIYDGAIPSGNSVAALDLLRLARITANTNLEAKAVKIVRAFSKAVEQSPSAHTQLMVAVDFAIGPSYEVVIAGDSDVEDTRAMVKALRTHFVPNKIVLFRPNEEESPDITRLAEYAKYQSSIDGKATAYVCLNYSCKLPTTDPLKMLELLEVKQP
;
A
#
# COMPACT_ATOMS: atom_id res chain seq x y z
N MET A 1 7.33 -14.59 -25.52
CA MET A 1 8.16 -14.34 -26.72
C MET A 1 7.76 -13.09 -27.52
N LYS A 2 6.67 -12.38 -27.20
CA LYS A 2 6.28 -11.12 -27.87
C LYS A 2 6.78 -9.85 -27.15
N GLY A 3 7.09 -9.90 -25.85
CA GLY A 3 7.68 -8.78 -25.10
C GLY A 3 9.08 -8.37 -25.57
N LYS A 4 9.91 -9.34 -26.00
CA LYS A 4 11.25 -9.05 -26.53
C LYS A 4 11.29 -8.26 -27.84
N ARG A 5 10.16 -8.14 -28.58
CA ARG A 5 10.12 -7.37 -29.84
C ARG A 5 9.81 -5.89 -29.64
N ILE A 6 9.17 -5.50 -28.55
CA ILE A 6 8.87 -4.09 -28.27
C ILE A 6 10.10 -3.42 -27.64
N THR A 7 10.77 -4.07 -26.72
CA THR A 7 12.04 -3.61 -26.14
C THR A 7 13.16 -3.44 -27.18
N ALA A 8 13.22 -4.34 -28.16
CA ALA A 8 14.17 -4.24 -29.27
C ALA A 8 13.89 -3.08 -30.21
N LEU A 9 12.63 -2.64 -30.36
CA LEU A 9 12.26 -1.50 -31.19
C LEU A 9 12.57 -0.15 -30.52
N ILE A 10 12.43 -0.06 -29.22
CA ILE A 10 12.68 1.20 -28.46
C ILE A 10 14.17 1.34 -28.12
N GLY A 11 14.86 0.29 -27.75
CA GLY A 11 16.31 0.30 -27.50
C GLY A 11 17.15 0.51 -28.77
N LEU A 12 16.67 0.04 -29.93
CA LEU A 12 17.33 0.24 -31.22
C LEU A 12 17.19 1.66 -31.75
N SER A 13 16.13 2.39 -31.35
CA SER A 13 15.90 3.78 -31.78
C SER A 13 16.87 4.77 -31.16
N LEU A 14 17.37 4.54 -29.97
CA LEU A 14 18.41 5.40 -29.36
C LEU A 14 19.84 5.11 -29.88
N ALA A 15 20.08 3.88 -30.36
CA ALA A 15 21.39 3.47 -30.93
C ALA A 15 21.47 3.68 -32.46
N LEU A 16 20.35 3.83 -33.18
CA LEU A 16 20.22 3.94 -34.62
C LEU A 16 19.95 5.36 -35.16
N ALA A 17 19.93 6.39 -34.30
CA ALA A 17 19.81 7.80 -34.70
C ALA A 17 21.03 8.35 -35.43
N LEU A 18 21.88 7.47 -35.96
CA LEU A 18 23.06 7.86 -36.77
C LEU A 18 22.91 7.66 -38.29
N VAL A 19 21.76 7.18 -38.79
CA VAL A 19 21.57 7.07 -40.26
C VAL A 19 20.14 7.42 -40.69
N GLY A 20 20.05 8.34 -41.54
CA GLY A 20 19.05 9.17 -42.13
C GLY A 20 17.81 8.64 -42.82
N MET A 21 16.98 9.63 -43.10
CA MET A 21 16.08 9.87 -44.23
C MET A 21 14.63 9.35 -44.24
N GLY A 22 13.72 10.31 -44.42
CA GLY A 22 12.58 10.18 -45.34
C GLY A 22 11.21 10.71 -44.90
N ILE A 23 10.90 11.87 -45.40
CA ILE A 23 9.73 12.73 -45.35
C ILE A 23 8.39 12.02 -45.67
N VAL A 24 7.27 12.38 -45.00
CA VAL A 24 6.01 12.85 -45.65
C VAL A 24 5.14 13.61 -44.64
N LEU A 25 4.75 14.82 -45.01
CA LEU A 25 3.79 15.75 -44.38
C LEU A 25 2.34 15.45 -44.80
N ILE A 26 1.36 15.79 -43.96
CA ILE A 26 0.11 16.51 -44.32
C ILE A 26 -0.57 17.06 -43.03
N PRO A 27 -1.25 18.22 -43.06
CA PRO A 27 -1.60 19.09 -41.94
C PRO A 27 -3.13 19.20 -41.64
N GLY A 28 -3.48 19.93 -40.57
CA GLY A 28 -4.80 20.53 -40.32
C GLY A 28 -5.27 20.40 -38.88
N ALA A 29 -5.36 21.31 -38.16
CA ALA A 29 -5.88 22.65 -37.85
C ALA A 29 -7.07 22.63 -36.85
N ILE A 30 -7.08 23.64 -35.94
CA ILE A 30 -8.17 24.30 -35.21
C ILE A 30 -8.65 23.62 -33.90
N GLY A 31 -8.38 24.14 -32.74
CA GLY A 31 -8.68 25.25 -31.92
C GLY A 31 -10.02 25.15 -31.16
N ALA A 32 -9.99 25.01 -29.81
CA ALA A 32 -11.07 25.47 -28.94
C ALA A 32 -10.52 25.78 -27.53
N SER A 33 -10.73 27.00 -27.08
CA SER A 33 -10.44 27.50 -25.75
C SER A 33 -11.48 27.00 -24.74
N GLY A 34 -11.02 26.27 -23.71
CA GLY A 34 -11.86 25.89 -22.54
C GLY A 34 -11.36 26.59 -21.27
N LYS A 35 -12.27 27.12 -20.50
CA LYS A 35 -12.04 27.87 -19.26
C LYS A 35 -11.31 27.01 -18.20
N VAL A 36 -10.29 27.62 -17.58
CA VAL A 36 -9.54 27.09 -16.43
C VAL A 36 -10.45 27.07 -15.19
N SER A 37 -10.54 25.94 -14.53
CA SER A 37 -11.26 25.74 -13.28
C SER A 37 -10.52 26.37 -12.09
N GLY A 38 -11.29 26.80 -11.05
CA GLY A 38 -10.89 27.73 -9.99
C GLY A 38 -9.74 27.35 -9.04
N GLU A 39 -9.07 26.20 -9.18
CA GLU A 39 -7.95 25.82 -8.29
C GLU A 39 -6.66 26.57 -8.61
N GLY A 40 -6.38 26.86 -9.89
CA GLY A 40 -5.25 27.69 -10.29
C GLY A 40 -5.32 29.12 -9.73
N GLU A 41 -6.52 29.63 -9.46
CA GLU A 41 -6.73 30.96 -8.88
C GLU A 41 -6.41 31.04 -7.38
N ILE A 42 -6.58 29.93 -6.64
CA ILE A 42 -6.29 29.87 -5.19
C ILE A 42 -4.77 29.76 -4.97
N VAL A 43 -4.06 28.98 -5.77
CA VAL A 43 -2.59 28.85 -5.70
C VAL A 43 -1.92 30.17 -6.13
N MET A 44 -2.39 30.81 -7.21
CA MET A 44 -1.87 32.13 -7.62
C MET A 44 -2.11 33.22 -6.56
N LYS A 45 -3.21 33.19 -5.82
CA LYS A 45 -3.46 34.16 -4.74
C LYS A 45 -2.59 33.94 -3.50
N ARG A 46 -2.17 32.69 -3.20
CA ARG A 46 -1.23 32.40 -2.11
C ARG A 46 0.19 32.90 -2.41
N THR A 47 0.68 32.72 -3.64
CA THR A 47 2.03 33.13 -4.05
C THR A 47 2.16 34.66 -4.21
N GLN A 48 1.10 35.39 -4.56
CA GLN A 48 1.15 36.84 -4.73
C GLN A 48 1.27 37.63 -3.42
N ASN A 49 0.92 37.04 -2.26
CA ASN A 49 1.02 37.72 -0.95
C ASN A 49 2.24 37.31 -0.10
N ALA A 50 2.96 36.26 -0.47
CA ALA A 50 4.15 35.83 0.23
C ALA A 50 5.38 36.31 -0.53
N GLY A 51 6.07 37.36 -0.11
CA GLY A 51 7.26 37.92 -0.79
C GLY A 51 8.17 36.86 -1.43
N ASN A 52 9.07 37.27 -2.32
CA ASN A 52 9.92 36.33 -3.07
C ASN A 52 10.68 35.38 -2.10
N PRO A 53 10.41 34.06 -2.09
CA PRO A 53 11.02 33.14 -1.12
C PRO A 53 12.53 33.09 -1.26
N ARG A 54 13.09 33.35 -2.45
CA ARG A 54 14.54 33.42 -2.72
C ARG A 54 15.25 34.51 -1.93
N GLU A 55 14.57 35.60 -1.60
CA GLU A 55 15.16 36.66 -0.75
C GLU A 55 15.40 36.19 0.69
N LYS A 56 14.74 35.08 1.09
CA LYS A 56 14.86 34.43 2.41
C LYS A 56 15.69 33.15 2.38
N GLY A 57 16.26 32.76 1.24
CA GLY A 57 17.08 31.55 1.09
C GLY A 57 16.33 30.26 0.78
N HIS A 58 15.01 30.30 0.58
CA HIS A 58 14.17 29.14 0.27
C HIS A 58 13.73 29.10 -1.20
N ASN A 59 13.38 27.92 -1.71
CA ASN A 59 12.68 27.77 -2.96
C ASN A 59 11.14 27.71 -2.74
N ARG A 60 10.35 27.47 -3.79
CA ARG A 60 8.87 27.53 -3.73
C ARG A 60 8.24 26.44 -2.88
N LEU A 61 8.94 25.35 -2.62
CA LEU A 61 8.43 24.22 -1.81
C LEU A 61 8.14 24.59 -0.36
N ILE A 62 8.67 25.70 0.15
CA ILE A 62 8.41 26.20 1.50
C ILE A 62 6.91 26.49 1.77
N PHE A 63 6.11 26.66 0.71
CA PHE A 63 4.68 26.91 0.82
C PHE A 63 3.81 25.65 0.78
N GLU A 64 4.44 24.51 0.56
CA GLU A 64 3.76 23.22 0.46
C GLU A 64 3.45 22.61 1.84
N LYS A 65 2.59 21.59 1.85
CA LYS A 65 2.22 20.88 3.08
C LYS A 65 2.87 19.49 3.18
N SER A 66 3.37 18.95 2.07
CA SER A 66 4.07 17.67 2.09
C SER A 66 5.37 17.75 2.89
N PRO A 67 5.61 16.86 3.88
CA PRO A 67 6.90 16.78 4.56
C PRO A 67 8.06 16.60 3.59
N TYR A 68 7.89 15.77 2.55
CA TYR A 68 8.88 15.54 1.52
C TYR A 68 9.24 16.80 0.72
N LEU A 69 8.25 17.58 0.34
CA LEU A 69 8.51 18.82 -0.39
C LEU A 69 9.20 19.85 0.51
N LEU A 70 8.80 19.92 1.78
CA LEU A 70 9.40 20.82 2.77
C LEU A 70 10.86 20.47 3.07
N GLN A 71 11.25 19.19 3.10
CA GLN A 71 12.64 18.74 3.23
C GLN A 71 13.54 19.38 2.17
N HIS A 72 13.03 19.54 0.94
CA HIS A 72 13.76 20.11 -0.19
C HIS A 72 13.61 21.64 -0.33
N ALA A 73 12.95 22.34 0.58
CA ALA A 73 12.70 23.77 0.49
C ALA A 73 13.99 24.63 0.55
N ASP A 74 15.03 24.13 1.21
CA ASP A 74 16.32 24.81 1.41
C ASP A 74 17.38 24.40 0.37
N ASN A 75 17.05 23.46 -0.54
CA ASN A 75 18.00 23.08 -1.57
C ASN A 75 18.33 24.25 -2.49
N PRO A 76 19.60 24.38 -2.96
CA PRO A 76 19.99 25.40 -3.93
C PRO A 76 19.41 25.18 -5.32
N VAL A 77 18.84 23.99 -5.62
CA VAL A 77 18.04 23.75 -6.82
C VAL A 77 16.73 24.53 -6.71
N ASP A 78 16.35 25.23 -7.79
CA ASP A 78 15.13 26.03 -7.86
C ASP A 78 13.90 25.14 -8.11
N TRP A 79 13.49 24.43 -7.07
CA TRP A 79 12.36 23.52 -7.12
C TRP A 79 11.02 24.23 -7.21
N TYR A 80 10.17 23.69 -8.07
CA TYR A 80 8.75 24.00 -8.17
C TYR A 80 7.91 22.82 -7.68
N PRO A 81 6.77 23.04 -7.03
CA PRO A 81 5.74 22.02 -6.91
C PRO A 81 5.09 21.75 -8.28
N TRP A 82 4.37 20.62 -8.42
CA TRP A 82 3.59 20.35 -9.62
C TRP A 82 2.43 21.33 -9.75
N GLY A 83 2.32 22.00 -10.88
CA GLY A 83 1.29 22.98 -11.17
C GLY A 83 1.49 23.63 -12.54
N PRO A 84 0.70 24.62 -12.95
CA PRO A 84 0.82 25.27 -14.25
C PRO A 84 2.10 26.11 -14.38
N GLU A 85 2.56 26.76 -13.31
CA GLU A 85 3.68 27.73 -13.30
C GLU A 85 4.97 27.14 -13.90
N PRO A 86 5.51 25.98 -13.47
CA PRO A 86 6.75 25.44 -14.02
C PRO A 86 6.65 25.09 -15.50
N PHE A 87 5.49 24.67 -15.99
CA PHE A 87 5.31 24.39 -17.42
C PHE A 87 5.25 25.65 -18.27
N GLU A 88 4.67 26.73 -17.77
CA GLU A 88 4.68 28.04 -18.42
C GLU A 88 6.10 28.62 -18.45
N GLU A 89 6.84 28.51 -17.34
CA GLU A 89 8.24 28.91 -17.24
C GLU A 89 9.10 28.15 -18.25
N ALA A 90 8.96 26.80 -18.30
CA ALA A 90 9.70 25.94 -19.21
C ALA A 90 9.45 26.30 -20.68
N ARG A 91 8.20 26.66 -21.04
CA ARG A 91 7.87 27.14 -22.39
C ARG A 91 8.51 28.49 -22.67
N ARG A 92 8.45 29.43 -21.74
CA ARG A 92 9.01 30.77 -21.85
C ARG A 92 10.52 30.75 -22.06
N GLU A 93 11.22 29.93 -21.27
CA GLU A 93 12.68 29.81 -21.30
C GLU A 93 13.18 28.74 -22.29
N ASN A 94 12.28 28.04 -22.97
CA ASN A 94 12.60 26.93 -23.85
C ASN A 94 13.51 25.88 -23.23
N LYS A 95 13.24 25.55 -21.93
CA LYS A 95 13.99 24.56 -21.17
C LYS A 95 13.20 23.25 -21.09
N PRO A 96 13.88 22.09 -21.02
CA PRO A 96 13.22 20.85 -20.60
C PRO A 96 12.90 20.87 -19.10
N ILE A 97 12.02 19.98 -18.70
CA ILE A 97 11.62 19.81 -17.29
C ILE A 97 12.40 18.64 -16.71
N PHE A 98 12.95 18.84 -15.51
CA PHE A 98 13.48 17.79 -14.65
C PHE A 98 12.45 17.51 -13.57
N LEU A 99 11.78 16.35 -13.65
CA LEU A 99 10.81 15.90 -12.66
C LEU A 99 11.47 14.87 -11.74
N SER A 100 11.46 15.15 -10.44
CA SER A 100 11.89 14.22 -9.39
C SER A 100 10.72 13.83 -8.52
N ILE A 101 10.42 12.54 -8.44
CA ILE A 101 9.35 11.96 -7.62
C ILE A 101 9.96 11.09 -6.53
N GLY A 102 9.48 11.24 -5.31
CA GLY A 102 9.91 10.47 -4.14
C GLY A 102 8.91 10.60 -3.00
N TYR A 103 9.34 10.34 -1.78
CA TYR A 103 8.53 10.45 -0.57
C TYR A 103 9.43 10.70 0.65
N SER A 104 8.88 11.17 1.75
CA SER A 104 9.61 11.74 2.89
C SER A 104 10.51 10.75 3.64
N THR A 105 10.17 9.47 3.64
CA THR A 105 10.91 8.43 4.38
C THR A 105 11.83 7.60 3.46
N CYS A 106 12.05 8.07 2.23
CA CYS A 106 12.82 7.37 1.20
C CYS A 106 14.33 7.58 1.38
N HIS A 107 15.05 6.61 1.93
CA HIS A 107 16.51 6.68 2.12
C HIS A 107 17.29 7.10 0.86
N TRP A 108 17.06 6.44 -0.29
CA TRP A 108 17.76 6.80 -1.53
C TRP A 108 17.38 8.18 -2.08
N CYS A 109 16.21 8.72 -1.68
CA CYS A 109 15.86 10.10 -1.97
C CYS A 109 16.71 11.07 -1.14
N HIS A 110 16.96 10.78 0.15
CA HIS A 110 17.86 11.54 1.00
C HIS A 110 19.32 11.46 0.52
N VAL A 111 19.79 10.27 0.13
CA VAL A 111 21.11 10.10 -0.46
C VAL A 111 21.29 10.98 -1.71
N MET A 112 20.29 11.00 -2.62
CA MET A 112 20.37 11.83 -3.82
C MET A 112 20.26 13.34 -3.50
N GLU A 113 19.53 13.69 -2.45
CA GLU A 113 19.45 15.06 -1.94
C GLU A 113 20.81 15.55 -1.49
N HIS A 114 21.44 14.84 -0.55
CA HIS A 114 22.73 15.23 0.03
C HIS A 114 23.87 15.19 -0.99
N GLU A 115 23.91 14.17 -1.85
CA GLU A 115 24.99 14.04 -2.85
C GLU A 115 24.83 14.99 -4.03
N SER A 116 23.59 15.33 -4.42
CA SER A 116 23.32 16.03 -5.70
C SER A 116 22.53 17.32 -5.53
N PHE A 117 21.41 17.32 -4.81
CA PHE A 117 20.52 18.49 -4.81
C PHE A 117 20.95 19.62 -3.86
N GLU A 118 21.70 19.29 -2.83
CA GLU A 118 22.34 20.26 -1.91
C GLU A 118 23.69 20.78 -2.46
N ASP A 119 24.25 20.12 -3.48
CA ASP A 119 25.53 20.51 -4.04
C ASP A 119 25.40 21.76 -4.95
N PRO A 120 26.15 22.85 -4.67
CA PRO A 120 26.01 24.11 -5.40
C PRO A 120 26.40 24.01 -6.89
N GLU A 121 27.31 23.10 -7.25
CA GLU A 121 27.74 22.92 -8.65
C GLU A 121 26.67 22.20 -9.46
N VAL A 122 26.11 21.12 -8.92
CA VAL A 122 24.97 20.42 -9.52
C VAL A 122 23.76 21.34 -9.63
N ALA A 123 23.42 22.05 -8.55
CA ALA A 123 22.29 22.97 -8.53
C ALA A 123 22.42 24.08 -9.58
N LYS A 124 23.62 24.65 -9.75
CA LYS A 124 23.89 25.66 -10.79
C LYS A 124 23.61 25.10 -12.19
N LEU A 125 24.10 23.88 -12.48
CA LEU A 125 23.88 23.24 -13.77
C LEU A 125 22.38 22.93 -13.97
N MET A 126 21.68 22.40 -12.96
CA MET A 126 20.26 22.11 -13.04
C MET A 126 19.43 23.37 -13.30
N ASN A 127 19.67 24.45 -12.55
CA ASN A 127 18.96 25.74 -12.73
C ASN A 127 19.22 26.39 -14.09
N GLU A 128 20.42 26.17 -14.67
CA GLU A 128 20.73 26.64 -16.01
C GLU A 128 19.95 25.88 -17.11
N VAL A 129 19.85 24.55 -16.95
CA VAL A 129 19.38 23.66 -18.02
C VAL A 129 17.89 23.36 -17.93
N PHE A 130 17.36 23.22 -16.73
CA PHE A 130 15.98 22.74 -16.47
C PHE A 130 15.10 23.78 -15.78
N VAL A 131 13.79 23.57 -15.89
CA VAL A 131 12.82 23.92 -14.85
C VAL A 131 12.59 22.63 -14.04
N SER A 132 12.93 22.69 -12.75
CA SER A 132 12.95 21.51 -11.88
C SER A 132 11.68 21.40 -11.06
N ILE A 133 10.98 20.25 -11.15
CA ILE A 133 9.73 19.98 -10.43
C ILE A 133 9.97 18.85 -9.42
N LYS A 134 9.51 19.03 -8.18
CA LYS A 134 9.51 18.02 -7.14
C LYS A 134 8.09 17.56 -6.85
N VAL A 135 7.88 16.23 -6.72
CA VAL A 135 6.57 15.63 -6.44
C VAL A 135 6.68 14.61 -5.33
N ASP A 136 5.79 14.71 -4.37
CA ASP A 136 5.55 13.66 -3.38
C ASP A 136 4.61 12.61 -3.98
N ARG A 137 5.11 11.37 -4.14
CA ARG A 137 4.32 10.26 -4.68
C ARG A 137 3.12 9.88 -3.80
N GLU A 138 3.22 10.16 -2.51
CA GLU A 138 2.14 9.87 -1.56
C GLU A 138 1.00 10.86 -1.67
N GLU A 139 1.26 12.10 -2.11
CA GLU A 139 0.23 13.09 -2.44
C GLU A 139 -0.27 12.98 -3.89
N ARG A 140 0.62 12.61 -4.81
CA ARG A 140 0.32 12.52 -6.25
C ARG A 140 0.66 11.12 -6.81
N PRO A 141 -0.01 10.06 -6.31
CA PRO A 141 0.18 8.70 -6.82
C PRO A 141 -0.23 8.56 -8.30
N ASP A 142 -1.08 9.43 -8.80
CA ASP A 142 -1.46 9.52 -10.22
C ASP A 142 -0.26 9.87 -11.12
N LEU A 143 0.58 10.81 -10.70
CA LEU A 143 1.81 11.16 -11.40
C LEU A 143 2.87 10.07 -11.27
N ASP A 144 3.02 9.53 -10.06
CA ASP A 144 3.95 8.43 -9.80
C ASP A 144 3.66 7.23 -10.70
N ASN A 145 2.42 6.77 -10.77
CA ASN A 145 2.01 5.63 -11.59
C ASN A 145 2.30 5.85 -13.08
N ILE A 146 2.00 7.05 -13.61
CA ILE A 146 2.25 7.40 -15.01
C ILE A 146 3.74 7.35 -15.31
N TYR A 147 4.54 8.06 -14.54
CA TYR A 147 5.97 8.21 -14.84
C TYR A 147 6.81 7.01 -14.39
N MET A 148 6.37 6.24 -13.39
CA MET A 148 6.95 4.93 -13.07
C MET A 148 6.76 3.94 -14.22
N THR A 149 5.57 3.90 -14.82
CA THR A 149 5.32 3.10 -16.04
C THR A 149 6.27 3.50 -17.18
N VAL A 150 6.48 4.81 -17.39
CA VAL A 150 7.45 5.29 -18.38
C VAL A 150 8.87 4.83 -18.04
N CYS A 151 9.29 4.92 -16.78
CA CYS A 151 10.61 4.46 -16.35
C CYS A 151 10.80 2.97 -16.62
N GLN A 152 9.83 2.15 -16.26
CA GLN A 152 9.85 0.69 -16.52
C GLN A 152 9.87 0.36 -18.02
N MET A 153 9.13 1.12 -18.85
CA MET A 153 9.15 0.94 -20.30
C MET A 153 10.51 1.26 -20.93
N LEU A 154 11.24 2.24 -20.39
CA LEU A 154 12.52 2.70 -20.95
C LEU A 154 13.73 1.96 -20.39
N THR A 155 13.66 1.50 -19.13
CA THR A 155 14.83 0.97 -18.39
C THR A 155 14.69 -0.47 -17.93
N ASP A 156 13.52 -1.12 -18.13
CA ASP A 156 13.13 -2.43 -17.58
C ASP A 156 13.18 -2.46 -16.04
N SER A 157 13.25 -1.30 -15.37
CA SER A 157 13.30 -1.18 -13.90
C SER A 157 12.58 0.07 -13.44
N GLY A 158 12.27 0.14 -12.12
CA GLY A 158 11.65 1.30 -11.49
C GLY A 158 12.02 1.37 -10.03
N GLY A 159 11.76 2.50 -9.39
CA GLY A 159 12.04 2.74 -7.98
C GLY A 159 12.18 4.24 -7.69
N TRP A 160 12.32 4.57 -6.42
CA TRP A 160 12.52 5.94 -5.95
C TRP A 160 13.94 6.12 -5.43
N PRO A 161 14.48 7.35 -5.61
CA PRO A 161 13.90 8.49 -6.32
C PRO A 161 13.64 8.18 -7.80
N LEU A 162 12.52 8.65 -8.34
CA LEU A 162 12.21 8.52 -9.77
C LEU A 162 12.56 9.84 -10.48
N THR A 163 13.40 9.76 -11.50
CA THR A 163 13.84 10.90 -12.30
C THR A 163 13.29 10.80 -13.71
N ILE A 164 12.57 11.84 -14.15
CA ILE A 164 12.03 11.94 -15.52
C ILE A 164 12.46 13.26 -16.13
N ILE A 165 12.95 13.21 -17.35
CA ILE A 165 13.17 14.43 -18.13
C ILE A 165 12.16 14.49 -19.26
N MET A 166 11.42 15.60 -19.34
CA MET A 166 10.30 15.74 -20.27
C MET A 166 10.28 17.11 -20.95
N THR A 167 9.49 17.19 -22.01
CA THR A 167 9.18 18.45 -22.70
C THR A 167 8.29 19.34 -21.84
N PRO A 168 8.18 20.66 -22.13
CA PRO A 168 7.20 21.55 -21.49
C PRO A 168 5.74 21.12 -21.66
N ASP A 169 5.47 20.20 -22.60
CA ASP A 169 4.14 19.62 -22.82
C ASP A 169 3.95 18.26 -22.10
N ARG A 170 4.73 18.04 -21.03
CA ARG A 170 4.66 16.87 -20.13
C ARG A 170 5.04 15.54 -20.78
N GLN A 171 5.61 15.55 -22.00
CA GLN A 171 5.98 14.33 -22.72
C GLN A 171 7.39 13.88 -22.33
N PRO A 172 7.58 12.69 -21.73
CA PRO A 172 8.85 12.20 -21.26
C PRO A 172 9.73 11.74 -22.43
N PHE A 173 11.05 12.00 -22.34
CA PHE A 173 12.04 11.50 -23.28
C PHE A 173 13.25 10.82 -22.64
N PHE A 174 13.38 10.92 -21.31
CA PHE A 174 14.40 10.24 -20.53
C PHE A 174 13.82 9.85 -19.17
N ALA A 175 14.24 8.69 -18.64
CA ALA A 175 13.88 8.21 -17.33
C ALA A 175 15.03 7.47 -16.65
N GLY A 176 15.02 7.48 -15.36
CA GLY A 176 15.91 6.73 -14.49
C GLY A 176 15.49 6.84 -13.02
N THR A 177 16.28 6.24 -12.14
CA THR A 177 16.04 6.32 -10.71
C THR A 177 17.07 7.25 -10.04
N TYR A 178 17.93 6.73 -9.23
CA TYR A 178 18.98 7.45 -8.54
C TYR A 178 20.17 7.81 -9.46
N PHE A 179 20.65 9.05 -9.35
CA PHE A 179 21.85 9.55 -10.02
C PHE A 179 22.80 10.18 -8.99
N PRO A 180 24.05 9.66 -8.81
CA PRO A 180 25.04 10.26 -7.91
C PRO A 180 25.54 11.61 -8.47
N LYS A 181 26.26 12.40 -7.66
CA LYS A 181 26.92 13.63 -8.12
C LYS A 181 27.90 13.35 -9.27
N GLU A 182 28.80 12.40 -9.08
CA GLU A 182 29.82 11.99 -10.04
C GLU A 182 29.56 10.56 -10.53
N ASN A 183 30.21 10.17 -11.65
CA ASN A 183 30.08 8.81 -12.17
C ASN A 183 30.59 7.80 -11.15
N ARG A 184 29.74 6.86 -10.73
CA ARG A 184 30.05 5.84 -9.72
C ARG A 184 29.38 4.51 -10.01
N LEU A 185 30.10 3.40 -9.87
CA LEU A 185 29.57 2.02 -10.00
C LEU A 185 28.83 1.78 -11.33
N GLY A 186 29.32 2.35 -12.42
CA GLY A 186 28.71 2.21 -13.76
C GLY A 186 27.47 3.10 -13.98
N ARG A 187 27.11 3.94 -13.03
CA ARG A 187 26.03 4.93 -13.16
C ARG A 187 26.62 6.28 -13.56
N ILE A 188 25.93 6.99 -14.46
CA ILE A 188 26.26 8.35 -14.83
C ILE A 188 25.92 9.29 -13.67
N GLY A 189 26.79 10.24 -13.35
CA GLY A 189 26.56 11.27 -12.35
C GLY A 189 25.86 12.50 -12.91
N MET A 190 25.28 13.32 -12.03
CA MET A 190 24.56 14.56 -12.42
C MET A 190 25.46 15.54 -13.15
N LEU A 191 26.75 15.66 -12.77
CA LEU A 191 27.71 16.55 -13.43
C LEU A 191 27.94 16.20 -14.90
N ASP A 192 27.75 14.94 -15.30
CA ASP A 192 27.87 14.51 -16.72
C ASP A 192 26.50 14.41 -17.40
N LEU A 193 25.45 14.00 -16.67
CA LEU A 193 24.10 13.84 -17.22
C LEU A 193 23.53 15.18 -17.68
N VAL A 194 23.58 16.21 -16.82
CA VAL A 194 22.93 17.48 -17.06
C VAL A 194 23.48 18.17 -18.32
N PRO A 195 24.84 18.29 -18.53
CA PRO A 195 25.39 18.83 -19.75
C PRO A 195 25.04 18.04 -21.02
N ARG A 196 24.98 16.71 -20.94
CA ARG A 196 24.59 15.87 -22.10
C ARG A 196 23.12 16.11 -22.48
N ILE A 197 22.22 16.24 -21.52
CA ILE A 197 20.82 16.59 -21.81
C ILE A 197 20.72 17.96 -22.44
N LYS A 198 21.49 18.96 -21.95
CA LYS A 198 21.55 20.29 -22.54
C LYS A 198 21.98 20.23 -24.00
N GLU A 199 23.06 19.49 -24.29
CA GLU A 199 23.57 19.34 -25.67
C GLU A 199 22.50 18.72 -26.59
N ILE A 200 21.87 17.59 -26.15
CA ILE A 200 20.84 16.89 -26.92
C ILE A 200 19.62 17.81 -27.14
N TRP A 201 19.19 18.56 -26.11
CA TRP A 201 18.06 19.47 -26.17
C TRP A 201 18.28 20.61 -27.18
N ILE A 202 19.52 21.10 -27.31
CA ILE A 202 19.86 22.18 -28.22
C ILE A 202 20.10 21.65 -29.62
N THR A 203 20.86 20.55 -29.77
CA THR A 203 21.39 20.11 -31.08
C THR A 203 20.50 19.08 -31.78
N LYS A 204 19.65 18.33 -31.01
CA LYS A 204 18.81 17.21 -31.51
C LYS A 204 17.35 17.36 -31.15
N ARG A 205 16.86 18.60 -31.06
CA ARG A 205 15.51 18.92 -30.60
C ARG A 205 14.40 18.12 -31.29
N GLU A 206 14.46 18.01 -32.62
CA GLU A 206 13.42 17.29 -33.38
C GLU A 206 13.40 15.80 -33.07
N GLU A 207 14.56 15.17 -32.84
CA GLU A 207 14.67 13.78 -32.45
C GLU A 207 14.10 13.57 -31.05
N VAL A 208 14.37 14.49 -30.10
CA VAL A 208 13.81 14.46 -28.74
C VAL A 208 12.29 14.53 -28.78
N LEU A 209 11.72 15.49 -29.51
CA LEU A 209 10.27 15.65 -29.63
C LEU A 209 9.61 14.42 -30.28
N LYS A 210 10.25 13.86 -31.30
CA LYS A 210 9.77 12.60 -31.93
C LYS A 210 9.78 11.44 -30.96
N SER A 211 10.85 11.25 -30.19
CA SER A 211 10.95 10.20 -29.17
C SER A 211 9.91 10.39 -28.07
N ALA A 212 9.74 11.60 -27.55
CA ALA A 212 8.75 11.94 -26.54
C ALA A 212 7.30 11.60 -26.99
N ASN A 213 6.96 11.95 -28.24
CA ASN A 213 5.66 11.59 -28.83
C ASN A 213 5.46 10.07 -28.95
N GLN A 214 6.52 9.32 -29.32
CA GLN A 214 6.45 7.86 -29.42
C GLN A 214 6.23 7.20 -28.05
N ILE A 215 6.93 7.68 -27.00
CA ILE A 215 6.77 7.20 -25.63
C ILE A 215 5.36 7.50 -25.13
N ALA A 216 4.85 8.72 -25.34
CA ALA A 216 3.49 9.11 -24.98
C ALA A 216 2.42 8.23 -25.66
N ALA A 217 2.59 7.95 -26.97
CA ALA A 217 1.68 7.07 -27.71
C ALA A 217 1.74 5.61 -27.21
N ALA A 218 2.93 5.10 -26.89
CA ALA A 218 3.09 3.77 -26.31
C ALA A 218 2.43 3.65 -24.92
N LEU A 219 2.60 4.68 -24.09
CA LEU A 219 1.94 4.76 -22.76
C LEU A 219 0.42 4.75 -22.89
N GLN A 220 -0.16 5.49 -23.85
CA GLN A 220 -1.60 5.47 -24.11
C GLN A 220 -2.10 4.07 -24.47
N GLN A 221 -1.36 3.34 -25.32
CA GLN A 221 -1.73 1.96 -25.67
C GLN A 221 -1.66 1.00 -24.46
N TYR A 222 -0.66 1.20 -23.59
CA TYR A 222 -0.50 0.38 -22.38
C TYR A 222 -1.64 0.59 -21.38
N SER A 223 -2.17 1.81 -21.29
CA SER A 223 -3.17 2.21 -20.27
C SER A 223 -4.61 1.72 -20.55
N HIS A 224 -4.91 1.18 -21.73
CA HIS A 224 -6.28 0.83 -22.10
C HIS A 224 -6.75 -0.54 -21.61
N GLY A 225 -5.91 -1.32 -20.96
CA GLY A 225 -6.24 -2.68 -20.58
C GLY A 225 -6.39 -3.62 -21.79
N ALA A 226 -6.52 -4.90 -21.57
CA ALA A 226 -6.74 -5.89 -22.61
C ALA A 226 -7.80 -6.89 -22.15
N PRO A 227 -9.08 -6.69 -22.53
CA PRO A 227 -10.13 -7.62 -22.18
C PRO A 227 -9.89 -8.99 -22.84
N GLY A 228 -10.20 -10.06 -22.11
CA GLY A 228 -10.09 -11.45 -22.54
C GLY A 228 -11.27 -12.28 -22.04
N GLU A 229 -11.02 -13.55 -21.77
CA GLU A 229 -12.03 -14.49 -21.25
C GLU A 229 -12.24 -14.32 -19.73
N GLU A 230 -13.22 -15.02 -19.18
CA GLU A 230 -13.47 -15.02 -17.74
C GLU A 230 -12.38 -15.78 -17.01
N LEU A 231 -11.90 -15.22 -15.89
CA LEU A 231 -10.95 -15.88 -15.00
C LEU A 231 -11.69 -16.89 -14.11
N GLY A 232 -11.06 -18.04 -13.87
CA GLY A 232 -11.69 -19.12 -13.13
C GLY A 232 -10.69 -19.95 -12.32
N GLU A 233 -11.10 -21.17 -11.92
CA GLU A 233 -10.27 -22.08 -11.12
C GLU A 233 -8.90 -22.39 -11.75
N ALA A 234 -8.83 -22.45 -13.08
CA ALA A 234 -7.58 -22.63 -13.79
C ALA A 234 -6.60 -21.48 -13.54
N THR A 235 -7.12 -20.24 -13.50
CA THR A 235 -6.33 -19.04 -13.20
C THR A 235 -5.83 -19.04 -11.74
N LEU A 236 -6.70 -19.42 -10.79
CA LEU A 236 -6.30 -19.57 -9.39
C LEU A 236 -5.18 -20.61 -9.22
N ARG A 237 -5.30 -21.74 -9.91
CA ARG A 237 -4.25 -22.76 -9.90
C ARG A 237 -2.94 -22.26 -10.49
N THR A 238 -2.97 -21.55 -11.62
CA THR A 238 -1.78 -20.95 -12.23
C THR A 238 -1.14 -19.92 -11.30
N ALA A 239 -1.93 -19.08 -10.61
CA ALA A 239 -1.41 -18.14 -9.60
C ALA A 239 -0.65 -18.88 -8.48
N TYR A 240 -1.27 -19.93 -7.92
CA TYR A 240 -0.63 -20.79 -6.91
C TYR A 240 0.68 -21.42 -7.42
N GLU A 241 0.68 -21.99 -8.63
CA GLU A 241 1.86 -22.62 -9.23
C GLU A 241 2.99 -21.60 -9.44
N GLN A 242 2.68 -20.41 -9.94
CA GLN A 242 3.67 -19.32 -10.11
C GLN A 242 4.23 -18.83 -8.77
N LEU A 243 3.39 -18.67 -7.73
CA LEU A 243 3.86 -18.37 -6.38
C LEU A 243 4.75 -19.50 -5.84
N GLY A 244 4.33 -20.76 -6.01
CA GLY A 244 5.10 -21.93 -5.60
C GLY A 244 6.47 -22.07 -6.28
N GLN A 245 6.61 -21.61 -7.53
CA GLN A 245 7.88 -21.55 -8.25
C GLN A 245 8.81 -20.43 -7.76
N ARG A 246 8.24 -19.35 -7.23
CA ARG A 246 8.99 -18.20 -6.71
C ARG A 246 9.19 -18.24 -5.20
N PHE A 247 8.60 -19.24 -4.53
CA PHE A 247 8.69 -19.39 -3.08
C PHE A 247 10.10 -19.78 -2.65
N ASP A 248 10.63 -19.08 -1.65
CA ASP A 248 11.91 -19.42 -1.03
C ASP A 248 11.69 -20.54 0.00
N GLU A 249 12.00 -21.77 -0.40
CA GLU A 249 11.84 -22.97 0.44
C GLU A 249 12.73 -22.95 1.70
N GLN A 250 13.76 -22.13 1.73
CA GLN A 250 14.68 -22.04 2.87
C GLN A 250 14.26 -20.94 3.85
N HIS A 251 13.93 -19.76 3.36
CA HIS A 251 13.73 -18.56 4.19
C HIS A 251 12.31 -17.99 4.12
N GLY A 252 11.38 -18.63 3.39
CA GLY A 252 10.04 -18.08 3.18
C GLY A 252 10.04 -16.82 2.31
N GLY A 253 8.85 -16.35 1.93
CA GLY A 253 8.66 -15.22 1.03
C GLY A 253 8.77 -15.60 -0.45
N PHE A 254 8.59 -14.63 -1.34
CA PHE A 254 8.44 -14.85 -2.79
C PHE A 254 9.40 -13.97 -3.57
N GLY A 255 10.13 -14.58 -4.52
CA GLY A 255 11.06 -13.88 -5.40
C GLY A 255 12.48 -13.74 -4.84
N SER A 256 13.23 -12.80 -5.42
CA SER A 256 14.62 -12.49 -5.05
C SER A 256 14.69 -11.20 -4.22
N VAL A 257 15.89 -10.84 -3.81
CA VAL A 257 16.15 -9.56 -3.12
C VAL A 257 15.96 -8.35 -4.05
N PRO A 258 15.45 -7.21 -3.53
CA PRO A 258 14.89 -7.02 -2.19
C PRO A 258 13.61 -7.82 -1.97
N LYS A 259 13.40 -8.31 -0.74
CA LYS A 259 12.24 -9.11 -0.34
C LYS A 259 11.16 -8.26 0.29
N PHE A 260 9.99 -8.19 -0.33
CA PHE A 260 8.80 -7.51 0.20
C PHE A 260 7.85 -8.50 0.88
N PRO A 261 7.14 -8.11 1.94
CA PRO A 261 6.16 -8.96 2.63
C PRO A 261 5.02 -9.45 1.74
N THR A 262 4.54 -8.60 0.81
CA THR A 262 3.44 -8.89 -0.14
C THR A 262 2.26 -9.66 0.49
N PRO A 263 1.54 -9.10 1.49
CA PRO A 263 0.53 -9.81 2.28
C PRO A 263 -0.64 -10.33 1.44
N GLN A 264 -0.96 -9.72 0.32
CA GLN A 264 -2.01 -10.16 -0.61
C GLN A 264 -1.72 -11.54 -1.21
N ASN A 265 -0.45 -11.93 -1.34
CA ASN A 265 -0.07 -13.31 -1.70
C ASN A 265 -0.52 -14.29 -0.62
N LEU A 266 -0.40 -13.89 0.64
CA LEU A 266 -0.78 -14.71 1.79
C LEU A 266 -2.31 -14.84 1.90
N PHE A 267 -3.06 -13.74 1.65
CA PHE A 267 -4.52 -13.78 1.59
C PHE A 267 -5.02 -14.74 0.51
N PHE A 268 -4.44 -14.68 -0.67
CA PHE A 268 -4.78 -15.59 -1.76
C PHE A 268 -4.45 -17.05 -1.41
N LEU A 269 -3.25 -17.33 -0.91
CA LEU A 269 -2.82 -18.70 -0.56
C LEU A 269 -3.68 -19.32 0.55
N LEU A 270 -4.14 -18.54 1.53
CA LEU A 270 -5.08 -19.01 2.57
C LEU A 270 -6.42 -19.41 1.94
N ARG A 271 -6.93 -18.65 0.97
CA ARG A 271 -8.17 -18.97 0.27
C ARG A 271 -7.99 -20.19 -0.64
N TYR A 272 -6.86 -20.28 -1.33
CA TYR A 272 -6.51 -21.44 -2.13
C TYR A 272 -6.41 -22.72 -1.29
N TRP A 273 -5.76 -22.65 -0.11
CA TRP A 273 -5.75 -23.75 0.86
C TRP A 273 -7.16 -24.11 1.30
N LYS A 274 -7.98 -23.14 1.69
CA LYS A 274 -9.36 -23.39 2.15
C LYS A 274 -10.22 -24.05 1.07
N ARG A 275 -10.06 -23.64 -0.18
CA ARG A 275 -10.77 -24.21 -1.33
C ARG A 275 -10.34 -25.63 -1.66
N THR A 276 -9.03 -25.87 -1.70
CA THR A 276 -8.47 -27.10 -2.29
C THR A 276 -8.00 -28.13 -1.27
N GLY A 277 -7.78 -27.75 -0.01
CA GLY A 277 -7.13 -28.56 1.01
C GLY A 277 -5.62 -28.72 0.76
N ASN A 278 -4.99 -27.88 -0.05
CA ASN A 278 -3.58 -27.98 -0.35
C ASN A 278 -2.73 -27.44 0.80
N GLU A 279 -2.21 -28.34 1.62
CA GLU A 279 -1.40 -28.02 2.82
C GLU A 279 -0.11 -27.25 2.50
N ARG A 280 0.45 -27.40 1.29
CA ARG A 280 1.63 -26.61 0.90
C ARG A 280 1.31 -25.12 0.81
N ALA A 281 0.10 -24.74 0.38
CA ALA A 281 -0.29 -23.34 0.35
C ALA A 281 -0.30 -22.73 1.76
N LEU A 282 -0.86 -23.41 2.75
CA LEU A 282 -0.81 -23.00 4.15
C LEU A 282 0.64 -22.96 4.69
N SER A 283 1.43 -23.98 4.38
CA SER A 283 2.84 -24.04 4.80
C SER A 283 3.67 -22.88 4.25
N MET A 284 3.46 -22.46 3.00
CA MET A 284 4.13 -21.28 2.44
C MET A 284 3.77 -20.01 3.21
N VAL A 285 2.50 -19.85 3.60
CA VAL A 285 2.05 -18.70 4.40
C VAL A 285 2.69 -18.71 5.79
N GLU A 286 2.57 -19.83 6.51
CA GLU A 286 3.11 -19.96 7.86
C GLU A 286 4.63 -19.71 7.88
N LYS A 287 5.37 -20.33 6.95
CA LYS A 287 6.81 -20.16 6.86
C LYS A 287 7.23 -18.73 6.59
N THR A 288 6.52 -18.04 5.69
CA THR A 288 6.78 -16.63 5.39
C THR A 288 6.56 -15.74 6.62
N LEU A 289 5.42 -15.89 7.29
CA LEU A 289 5.09 -15.09 8.48
C LEU A 289 6.04 -15.37 9.66
N GLN A 290 6.43 -16.64 9.88
CA GLN A 290 7.38 -17.01 10.92
C GLN A 290 8.78 -16.47 10.62
N ALA A 291 9.24 -16.55 9.37
CA ALA A 291 10.54 -16.02 8.97
C ALA A 291 10.62 -14.51 9.13
N MET A 292 9.59 -13.77 8.70
CA MET A 292 9.52 -12.31 8.90
C MET A 292 9.49 -11.96 10.39
N ARG A 293 8.68 -12.66 11.20
CA ARG A 293 8.58 -12.40 12.66
C ARG A 293 9.88 -12.67 13.40
N SER A 294 10.68 -13.64 12.93
CA SER A 294 11.97 -13.98 13.53
C SER A 294 13.11 -13.11 13.01
N GLY A 295 12.99 -12.55 11.82
CA GLY A 295 14.00 -11.72 11.17
C GLY A 295 14.12 -10.33 11.78
N GLY A 296 15.10 -9.59 11.28
CA GLY A 296 15.31 -8.18 11.66
C GLY A 296 14.35 -7.22 10.97
N ILE A 297 13.54 -7.70 10.00
CA ILE A 297 12.44 -6.91 9.42
C ILE A 297 11.35 -6.59 10.46
N TYR A 298 11.27 -7.36 11.54
CA TYR A 298 10.41 -7.10 12.67
C TYR A 298 11.18 -6.38 13.79
N ASP A 299 10.64 -5.27 14.30
CA ASP A 299 11.21 -4.59 15.47
C ASP A 299 10.90 -5.36 16.75
N HIS A 300 11.87 -6.12 17.24
CA HIS A 300 11.75 -6.93 18.45
C HIS A 300 11.66 -6.12 19.77
N VAL A 301 11.89 -4.81 19.73
CA VAL A 301 11.82 -3.91 20.89
C VAL A 301 10.54 -3.11 20.95
N GLY A 302 10.19 -2.45 19.84
CA GLY A 302 9.03 -1.54 19.77
C GLY A 302 7.83 -2.12 19.04
N PHE A 303 7.96 -3.29 18.43
CA PHE A 303 6.97 -3.93 17.58
C PHE A 303 6.81 -3.27 16.20
N GLY A 304 5.98 -3.85 15.35
CA GLY A 304 5.80 -3.42 13.97
C GLY A 304 6.82 -4.01 13.00
N PHE A 305 6.59 -3.80 11.71
CA PHE A 305 7.43 -4.31 10.63
C PHE A 305 8.02 -3.17 9.80
N HIS A 306 9.29 -3.29 9.48
CA HIS A 306 9.94 -2.48 8.47
C HIS A 306 9.43 -2.88 7.07
N ARG A 307 9.62 -1.99 6.10
CA ARG A 307 8.99 -2.08 4.79
C ARG A 307 9.40 -3.30 3.97
N TYR A 308 10.69 -3.58 3.85
CA TYR A 308 11.23 -4.72 3.12
C TYR A 308 12.63 -5.10 3.62
N SER A 309 13.09 -6.29 3.22
CA SER A 309 14.45 -6.75 3.50
C SER A 309 15.34 -6.62 2.26
N ILE A 310 16.58 -6.15 2.45
CA ILE A 310 17.58 -6.08 1.38
C ILE A 310 18.33 -7.41 1.18
N ASP A 311 18.08 -8.39 2.05
CA ASP A 311 18.64 -9.74 1.96
C ASP A 311 17.55 -10.83 1.87
N GLN A 312 17.95 -12.08 1.61
CA GLN A 312 17.04 -13.21 1.53
C GLN A 312 16.56 -13.73 2.88
N LEU A 313 17.28 -13.40 3.97
CA LEU A 313 17.09 -13.96 5.31
C LEU A 313 16.04 -13.22 6.12
N TRP A 314 15.48 -12.12 5.62
CA TRP A 314 14.66 -11.16 6.35
C TRP A 314 15.42 -10.48 7.51
N LEU A 315 16.77 -10.45 7.44
CA LEU A 315 17.63 -9.96 8.51
C LEU A 315 17.86 -8.46 8.43
N VAL A 316 18.32 -7.96 7.28
CA VAL A 316 18.66 -6.54 7.11
C VAL A 316 17.49 -5.82 6.49
N PRO A 317 16.69 -5.06 7.28
CA PRO A 317 15.58 -4.31 6.75
C PRO A 317 16.05 -3.00 6.12
N HIS A 318 15.21 -2.46 5.23
CA HIS A 318 15.16 -1.04 4.99
C HIS A 318 14.23 -0.45 6.05
N PHE A 319 14.78 0.40 6.93
CA PHE A 319 14.20 0.70 8.25
C PHE A 319 12.93 1.58 8.24
N GLU A 320 12.38 1.93 7.08
CA GLU A 320 11.08 2.60 6.95
C GLU A 320 9.95 1.79 7.61
N MET A 321 8.99 2.45 8.23
CA MET A 321 7.77 1.84 8.76
C MET A 321 6.53 2.49 8.14
N MET A 322 5.84 1.76 7.25
CA MET A 322 4.70 2.27 6.49
C MET A 322 3.38 1.80 7.09
N LEU A 323 2.38 2.66 7.18
CA LEU A 323 1.06 2.34 7.73
C LEU A 323 0.38 1.18 6.98
N TYR A 324 0.47 1.17 5.65
CA TYR A 324 -0.14 0.12 4.83
C TYR A 324 0.48 -1.25 5.06
N ASP A 325 1.80 -1.35 5.29
CA ASP A 325 2.46 -2.62 5.63
C ASP A 325 1.97 -3.15 6.97
N GLN A 326 1.85 -2.28 7.98
CA GLN A 326 1.30 -2.66 9.28
C GLN A 326 -0.13 -3.18 9.14
N ALA A 327 -0.98 -2.47 8.36
CA ALA A 327 -2.37 -2.86 8.17
C ALA A 327 -2.51 -4.23 7.49
N LEU A 328 -1.84 -4.41 6.36
CA LEU A 328 -1.94 -5.64 5.58
C LEU A 328 -1.32 -6.84 6.30
N LEU A 329 -0.19 -6.65 6.99
CA LEU A 329 0.43 -7.70 7.81
C LEU A 329 -0.43 -8.05 9.02
N ALA A 330 -0.98 -7.07 9.74
CA ALA A 330 -1.89 -7.34 10.85
C ALA A 330 -3.10 -8.18 10.40
N MET A 331 -3.67 -7.89 9.21
CA MET A 331 -4.74 -8.71 8.63
C MET A 331 -4.25 -10.12 8.31
N ALA A 332 -3.06 -10.28 7.71
CA ALA A 332 -2.51 -11.60 7.38
C ALA A 332 -2.29 -12.46 8.64
N TYR A 333 -1.66 -11.91 9.67
CA TYR A 333 -1.47 -12.59 10.95
C TYR A 333 -2.81 -12.95 11.63
N THR A 334 -3.81 -12.07 11.53
CA THR A 334 -5.15 -12.32 12.06
C THR A 334 -5.85 -13.46 11.31
N GLU A 335 -5.77 -13.50 9.97
CA GLU A 335 -6.38 -14.57 9.17
C GLU A 335 -5.69 -15.93 9.39
N VAL A 336 -4.35 -15.95 9.51
CA VAL A 336 -3.63 -17.19 9.82
C VAL A 336 -3.96 -17.69 11.24
N TYR A 337 -4.12 -16.78 12.20
CA TYR A 337 -4.61 -17.15 13.53
C TYR A 337 -5.98 -17.84 13.46
N GLN A 338 -6.94 -17.29 12.70
CA GLN A 338 -8.24 -17.94 12.48
C GLN A 338 -8.10 -19.30 11.77
N ALA A 339 -7.19 -19.42 10.80
CA ALA A 339 -7.02 -20.63 10.02
C ALA A 339 -6.39 -21.77 10.80
N THR A 340 -5.44 -21.46 11.72
CA THR A 340 -4.61 -22.46 12.39
C THR A 340 -4.86 -22.61 13.88
N GLY A 341 -5.49 -21.62 14.54
CA GLY A 341 -5.63 -21.56 15.99
C GLY A 341 -4.32 -21.32 16.76
N LYS A 342 -3.17 -21.14 16.06
CA LYS A 342 -1.87 -20.95 16.70
C LYS A 342 -1.75 -19.56 17.31
N GLY A 343 -1.67 -19.48 18.64
CA GLY A 343 -1.68 -18.22 19.39
C GLY A 343 -0.58 -17.22 19.04
N GLU A 344 0.56 -17.70 18.52
CA GLU A 344 1.69 -16.86 18.10
C GLU A 344 1.31 -15.84 17.03
N TYR A 345 0.47 -16.22 16.06
CA TYR A 345 0.00 -15.30 15.01
C TYR A 345 -0.92 -14.21 15.57
N GLY A 346 -1.85 -14.60 16.45
CA GLY A 346 -2.70 -13.63 17.15
C GLY A 346 -1.91 -12.67 18.04
N GLN A 347 -0.82 -13.16 18.66
CA GLN A 347 0.07 -12.32 19.46
C GLN A 347 0.82 -11.30 18.57
N THR A 348 1.35 -11.74 17.43
CA THR A 348 2.03 -10.82 16.48
C THR A 348 1.07 -9.75 15.96
N ALA A 349 -0.19 -10.10 15.65
CA ALA A 349 -1.19 -9.10 15.26
C ALA A 349 -1.44 -8.06 16.37
N ARG A 350 -1.52 -8.49 17.66
CA ARG A 350 -1.64 -7.56 18.80
C ARG A 350 -0.42 -6.65 18.96
N GLU A 351 0.76 -7.18 18.69
CA GLU A 351 2.02 -6.41 18.74
C GLU A 351 2.05 -5.33 17.66
N ILE A 352 1.63 -5.65 16.42
CA ILE A 352 1.49 -4.65 15.34
C ILE A 352 0.48 -3.57 15.74
N PHE A 353 -0.70 -3.94 16.22
CA PHE A 353 -1.70 -2.97 16.68
C PHE A 353 -1.21 -2.13 17.86
N THR A 354 -0.37 -2.69 18.74
CA THR A 354 0.24 -1.95 19.83
C THR A 354 1.17 -0.84 19.30
N TYR A 355 2.03 -1.15 18.33
CA TYR A 355 2.86 -0.17 17.65
C TYR A 355 2.01 0.92 16.97
N VAL A 356 1.05 0.53 16.14
CA VAL A 356 0.22 1.49 15.40
C VAL A 356 -0.56 2.44 16.31
N LEU A 357 -1.18 1.92 17.37
CA LEU A 357 -1.97 2.73 18.31
C LEU A 357 -1.10 3.63 19.20
N ARG A 358 0.16 3.25 19.46
CA ARG A 358 1.09 4.02 20.27
C ARG A 358 1.81 5.09 19.46
N ASP A 359 2.32 4.71 18.25
CA ASP A 359 3.30 5.52 17.52
C ASP A 359 2.73 6.18 16.26
N MET A 360 1.80 5.53 15.55
CA MET A 360 1.26 6.07 14.30
C MET A 360 -0.08 6.79 14.46
N ARG A 361 -0.75 6.70 15.61
CA ARG A 361 -2.03 7.35 15.83
C ARG A 361 -1.84 8.81 16.22
N GLY A 362 -2.40 9.71 15.42
CA GLY A 362 -2.43 11.14 15.70
C GLY A 362 -3.47 11.54 16.76
N PRO A 363 -3.41 12.79 17.25
CA PRO A 363 -4.37 13.32 18.25
C PRO A 363 -5.79 13.42 17.71
N THR A 364 -5.98 13.35 16.41
CA THR A 364 -7.28 13.33 15.73
C THR A 364 -7.96 11.97 15.74
N GLY A 365 -7.25 10.92 16.16
CA GLY A 365 -7.70 9.53 16.09
C GLY A 365 -7.34 8.82 14.78
N ALA A 366 -7.05 9.55 13.71
CA ALA A 366 -6.55 8.99 12.45
C ALA A 366 -5.04 8.68 12.52
N PHE A 367 -4.54 7.94 11.54
CA PHE A 367 -3.19 7.41 11.53
C PHE A 367 -2.29 8.15 10.54
N TYR A 368 -1.06 8.45 10.97
CA TYR A 368 0.01 9.00 10.17
C TYR A 368 0.52 7.98 9.14
N SER A 369 1.17 8.46 8.06
CA SER A 369 1.53 7.62 6.92
C SER A 369 2.77 6.76 7.16
N ALA A 370 3.84 7.30 7.74
CA ALA A 370 5.11 6.57 7.83
C ALA A 370 6.05 7.11 8.92
N GLU A 371 7.05 6.28 9.27
CA GLU A 371 8.27 6.69 9.98
C GLU A 371 9.49 6.44 9.10
N ASP A 372 10.44 7.38 9.13
CA ASP A 372 11.64 7.39 8.31
C ASP A 372 12.59 6.22 8.66
N ALA A 373 13.39 5.80 7.70
CA ALA A 373 14.48 4.86 7.91
C ALA A 373 15.62 5.49 8.73
N GLU A 374 15.76 6.81 8.69
CA GLU A 374 16.90 7.54 9.23
C GLU A 374 16.57 8.25 10.55
N SER A 375 17.56 8.29 11.42
CA SER A 375 17.60 9.15 12.59
C SER A 375 18.96 9.81 12.65
N GLU A 376 19.02 11.15 12.82
CA GLU A 376 20.25 11.93 12.84
C GLU A 376 21.14 11.72 11.59
N GLY A 377 20.52 11.51 10.41
CA GLY A 377 21.23 11.29 9.14
C GLY A 377 21.89 9.91 8.99
N GLU A 378 21.55 8.93 9.84
CA GLU A 378 22.04 7.56 9.75
C GLU A 378 20.88 6.56 9.69
N GLU A 379 20.87 5.70 8.65
CA GLU A 379 19.86 4.66 8.49
C GLU A 379 19.90 3.66 9.66
N GLY A 380 18.73 3.33 10.22
CA GLY A 380 18.55 2.34 11.27
C GLY A 380 19.10 2.75 12.66
N LYS A 381 19.70 3.92 12.83
CA LYS A 381 20.34 4.35 14.08
C LYS A 381 19.45 4.21 15.32
N PHE A 382 18.18 4.53 15.18
CA PHE A 382 17.20 4.41 16.25
C PHE A 382 16.98 2.96 16.70
N TYR A 383 17.01 2.00 15.77
CA TYR A 383 16.66 0.60 16.00
C TYR A 383 17.83 -0.29 16.39
N LEU A 384 19.05 0.09 16.02
CA LEU A 384 20.26 -0.71 16.19
C LEU A 384 20.81 -0.65 17.62
N TRP A 385 21.45 -1.74 18.05
CA TRP A 385 22.01 -1.89 19.37
C TRP A 385 23.46 -2.39 19.34
N THR A 386 24.31 -1.87 20.20
CA THR A 386 25.59 -2.50 20.53
C THR A 386 25.44 -3.43 21.74
N GLU A 387 26.33 -4.41 21.87
CA GLU A 387 26.36 -5.27 23.05
C GLU A 387 26.54 -4.43 24.33
N GLU A 388 27.35 -3.39 24.26
CA GLU A 388 27.62 -2.52 25.40
C GLU A 388 26.37 -1.76 25.85
N GLU A 389 25.59 -1.20 24.95
CA GLU A 389 24.31 -0.53 25.27
C GLU A 389 23.34 -1.48 25.98
N ILE A 390 23.21 -2.72 25.49
CA ILE A 390 22.33 -3.74 26.12
C ILE A 390 22.83 -4.00 27.57
N ARG A 391 24.13 -4.15 27.78
CA ARG A 391 24.71 -4.40 29.11
C ARG A 391 24.60 -3.19 30.06
N GLN A 392 24.50 -1.99 29.52
CA GLN A 392 24.27 -0.77 30.34
C GLN A 392 22.81 -0.65 30.79
N VAL A 393 21.87 -1.15 29.99
CA VAL A 393 20.41 -1.07 30.25
C VAL A 393 19.91 -2.23 31.11
N LEU A 394 20.44 -3.44 30.90
CA LEU A 394 19.95 -4.65 31.54
C LEU A 394 20.91 -5.17 32.61
N PRO A 395 20.41 -5.78 33.71
CA PRO A 395 21.22 -6.56 34.62
C PRO A 395 22.00 -7.67 33.87
N THR A 396 23.13 -8.11 34.39
CA THR A 396 24.08 -9.02 33.72
C THR A 396 23.38 -10.29 33.16
N GLU A 397 22.55 -10.97 33.96
CA GLU A 397 21.88 -12.22 33.55
C GLU A 397 20.87 -11.98 32.45
N GLU A 398 20.10 -10.89 32.51
CA GLU A 398 19.14 -10.50 31.48
C GLU A 398 19.83 -10.01 30.20
N ALA A 399 20.97 -9.33 30.35
CA ALA A 399 21.78 -8.90 29.20
C ALA A 399 22.35 -10.12 28.46
N ASP A 400 22.96 -11.09 29.18
CA ASP A 400 23.49 -12.31 28.57
C ASP A 400 22.39 -13.13 27.90
N LEU A 401 21.21 -13.21 28.51
CA LEU A 401 20.06 -13.87 27.91
C LEU A 401 19.60 -13.16 26.62
N THR A 402 19.47 -11.84 26.64
CA THR A 402 19.06 -11.01 25.52
C THR A 402 20.04 -11.09 24.36
N ILE A 403 21.35 -10.99 24.66
CA ILE A 403 22.44 -11.12 23.70
C ILE A 403 22.38 -12.47 22.99
N ARG A 404 22.18 -13.55 23.75
CA ARG A 404 22.04 -14.90 23.19
C ARG A 404 20.81 -15.03 22.30
N VAL A 405 19.63 -14.64 22.79
CA VAL A 405 18.36 -14.82 22.07
C VAL A 405 18.32 -14.01 20.79
N PHE A 406 18.80 -12.77 20.83
CA PHE A 406 18.76 -11.85 19.67
C PHE A 406 20.06 -11.86 18.85
N ASN A 407 20.93 -12.84 19.03
CA ASN A 407 22.15 -13.05 18.25
C ASN A 407 23.05 -11.80 18.16
N VAL A 408 23.14 -11.06 19.25
CA VAL A 408 23.98 -9.88 19.34
C VAL A 408 25.46 -10.28 19.43
N THR A 409 26.31 -9.62 18.64
CA THR A 409 27.75 -9.84 18.63
C THR A 409 28.50 -8.56 18.92
N LYS A 410 29.69 -8.65 19.46
CA LYS A 410 30.54 -7.50 19.78
C LYS A 410 30.97 -6.75 18.51
N GLU A 411 31.20 -7.47 17.42
CA GLU A 411 31.59 -6.90 16.13
C GLU A 411 30.43 -6.28 15.39
N GLY A 412 29.20 -6.56 15.78
CA GLY A 412 27.96 -6.19 15.11
C GLY A 412 27.62 -7.08 13.92
N ASN A 413 26.35 -7.18 13.60
CA ASN A 413 25.83 -7.90 12.42
C ASN A 413 25.30 -6.94 11.34
N PHE A 414 25.27 -5.63 11.61
CA PHE A 414 24.85 -4.61 10.65
C PHE A 414 26.07 -3.97 9.97
N HIS A 415 25.98 -3.84 8.65
CA HIS A 415 26.93 -3.11 7.81
C HIS A 415 26.20 -1.98 7.13
N GLU A 416 26.74 -0.78 7.23
CA GLU A 416 26.19 0.38 6.54
C GLU A 416 26.18 0.13 5.01
N GLU A 417 25.03 0.25 4.36
CA GLU A 417 24.86 -0.13 2.95
C GLU A 417 25.76 0.71 2.02
N ALA A 418 25.86 2.01 2.27
CA ALA A 418 26.64 2.93 1.44
C ALA A 418 28.16 2.68 1.49
N THR A 419 28.70 2.24 2.64
CA THR A 419 30.15 2.13 2.87
C THR A 419 30.63 0.69 3.08
N GLY A 420 29.75 -0.24 3.42
CA GLY A 420 30.09 -1.61 3.85
C GLY A 420 30.80 -1.70 5.20
N LYS A 421 30.84 -0.62 5.99
CA LYS A 421 31.60 -0.51 7.23
C LYS A 421 30.87 -1.25 8.37
N LYS A 422 31.63 -2.06 9.12
CA LYS A 422 31.18 -2.63 10.40
C LYS A 422 31.21 -1.56 11.48
N THR A 423 30.10 -1.40 12.19
CA THR A 423 29.93 -0.36 13.21
C THR A 423 29.88 -0.88 14.65
N GLY A 424 29.92 -2.19 14.86
CA GLY A 424 29.65 -2.84 16.15
C GLY A 424 28.16 -2.87 16.52
N ARG A 425 27.30 -2.36 15.63
CA ARG A 425 25.84 -2.32 15.82
C ARG A 425 25.17 -3.60 15.34
N ASN A 426 24.08 -3.98 16.00
CA ASN A 426 23.33 -5.19 15.70
C ASN A 426 21.87 -4.87 15.43
N ILE A 427 21.35 -5.55 14.40
CA ILE A 427 19.93 -5.80 14.21
C ILE A 427 19.57 -6.96 15.13
N LEU A 428 18.49 -6.83 15.87
CA LEU A 428 17.96 -7.89 16.72
C LEU A 428 17.15 -8.87 15.87
N TYR A 429 17.43 -10.16 15.98
CA TYR A 429 16.67 -11.22 15.29
C TYR A 429 16.76 -12.54 16.06
N VAL A 430 15.80 -13.44 15.85
CA VAL A 430 15.73 -14.72 16.53
C VAL A 430 16.11 -15.85 15.56
N LYS A 431 17.17 -16.59 15.84
CA LYS A 431 17.63 -17.70 15.00
C LYS A 431 17.08 -19.05 15.45
N GLU A 432 17.08 -19.28 16.75
CA GLU A 432 16.60 -20.50 17.40
C GLU A 432 15.20 -20.28 17.96
N THR A 433 14.34 -21.27 17.96
CA THR A 433 13.03 -21.14 18.61
C THR A 433 13.18 -20.92 20.12
N LEU A 434 12.23 -20.18 20.71
CA LEU A 434 12.25 -19.98 22.16
C LEU A 434 12.17 -21.29 22.94
N GLY A 435 11.53 -22.32 22.37
CA GLY A 435 11.48 -23.67 22.94
C GLY A 435 12.84 -24.34 23.01
N GLU A 436 13.63 -24.25 21.92
CA GLU A 436 15.01 -24.77 21.88
C GLU A 436 15.91 -24.04 22.89
N ILE A 437 15.86 -22.71 22.89
CA ILE A 437 16.63 -21.89 23.86
C ILE A 437 16.23 -22.20 25.31
N ALA A 438 14.94 -22.33 25.59
CA ALA A 438 14.47 -22.69 26.93
C ALA A 438 14.94 -24.07 27.38
N SER A 439 14.94 -25.04 26.46
CA SER A 439 15.47 -26.39 26.72
C SER A 439 16.95 -26.37 27.06
N ASP A 440 17.76 -25.65 26.30
CA ASP A 440 19.20 -25.49 26.56
C ASP A 440 19.50 -24.82 27.89
N LEU A 441 18.72 -23.79 28.22
CA LEU A 441 18.83 -23.06 29.48
C LEU A 441 18.22 -23.81 30.68
N LYS A 442 17.53 -24.94 30.45
CA LYS A 442 16.82 -25.75 31.45
C LYS A 442 15.78 -24.93 32.25
N ILE A 443 15.09 -24.03 31.56
CA ILE A 443 13.97 -23.25 32.09
C ILE A 443 12.71 -23.51 31.27
N SER A 444 11.53 -23.18 31.81
CA SER A 444 10.31 -23.27 31.03
C SER A 444 10.27 -22.15 29.97
N GLU A 445 9.70 -22.45 28.81
CA GLU A 445 9.50 -21.44 27.75
C GLU A 445 8.68 -20.24 28.27
N ARG A 446 7.69 -20.48 29.15
CA ARG A 446 6.91 -19.42 29.80
C ARG A 446 7.81 -18.48 30.64
N ASN A 447 8.79 -19.03 31.35
CA ASN A 447 9.73 -18.22 32.13
C ASN A 447 10.66 -17.42 31.19
N LEU A 448 11.16 -18.04 30.12
CA LEU A 448 11.97 -17.37 29.11
C LEU A 448 11.20 -16.20 28.49
N ARG A 449 9.96 -16.41 28.03
CA ARG A 449 9.10 -15.36 27.46
C ARG A 449 8.89 -14.20 28.43
N LYS A 450 8.64 -14.48 29.70
CA LYS A 450 8.47 -13.43 30.71
C LYS A 450 9.74 -12.60 30.89
N ARG A 451 10.89 -13.25 31.01
CA ARG A 451 12.19 -12.56 31.17
C ARG A 451 12.52 -11.70 29.97
N LEU A 452 12.25 -12.22 28.77
CA LEU A 452 12.46 -11.44 27.53
C LEU A 452 11.51 -10.25 27.43
N GLU A 453 10.26 -10.39 27.85
CA GLU A 453 9.31 -9.26 27.86
C GLU A 453 9.72 -8.18 28.87
N ASP A 454 10.20 -8.57 30.07
CA ASP A 454 10.71 -7.67 31.08
C ASP A 454 11.99 -6.94 30.55
N ALA A 455 12.88 -7.65 29.82
CA ALA A 455 14.05 -7.07 29.19
C ALA A 455 13.68 -6.13 28.03
N ARG A 456 12.75 -6.55 27.16
CA ARG A 456 12.22 -5.74 26.06
C ARG A 456 11.67 -4.40 26.57
N GLY A 457 10.86 -4.42 27.64
CA GLY A 457 10.31 -3.20 28.23
C GLY A 457 11.38 -2.22 28.71
N LYS A 458 12.50 -2.71 29.26
CA LYS A 458 13.63 -1.86 29.67
C LYS A 458 14.39 -1.30 28.47
N LEU A 459 14.64 -2.13 27.43
CA LEU A 459 15.26 -1.69 26.18
C LEU A 459 14.39 -0.65 25.49
N PHE A 460 13.08 -0.89 25.40
CA PHE A 460 12.14 0.06 24.85
C PHE A 460 12.22 1.41 25.57
N ALA A 461 12.14 1.43 26.91
CA ALA A 461 12.24 2.65 27.70
C ALA A 461 13.60 3.37 27.57
N ALA A 462 14.67 2.65 27.25
CA ALA A 462 15.98 3.24 26.96
C ALA A 462 16.01 3.83 25.55
N ARG A 463 15.45 3.12 24.55
CA ARG A 463 15.38 3.55 23.15
C ARG A 463 14.53 4.81 22.95
N GLU A 464 13.42 4.94 23.67
CA GLU A 464 12.54 6.12 23.64
C GLU A 464 13.24 7.44 24.04
N LYS A 465 14.46 7.38 24.58
CA LYS A 465 15.28 8.56 24.88
C LYS A 465 16.19 8.96 23.72
N ARG A 466 16.29 8.13 22.67
CA ARG A 466 17.00 8.46 21.45
C ARG A 466 16.21 9.46 20.63
N ILE A 467 16.86 10.12 19.69
CA ILE A 467 16.17 10.96 18.71
C ILE A 467 15.40 10.01 17.78
N HIS A 468 14.07 10.21 17.73
CA HIS A 468 13.19 9.40 16.88
C HIS A 468 13.43 9.68 15.40
N PRO A 469 13.18 8.70 14.52
CA PRO A 469 13.06 8.93 13.09
C PRO A 469 12.01 10.01 12.79
N HIS A 470 12.20 10.72 11.68
CA HIS A 470 11.19 11.69 11.23
C HIS A 470 9.88 10.97 10.94
N LYS A 471 8.77 11.54 11.43
CA LYS A 471 7.43 11.02 11.19
C LYS A 471 6.78 11.80 10.07
N ASP A 472 6.36 11.11 9.03
CA ASP A 472 5.47 11.68 8.04
C ASP A 472 4.06 11.70 8.61
N ASP A 473 3.66 12.85 9.09
CA ASP A 473 2.40 13.07 9.81
C ASP A 473 1.20 13.38 8.88
N LYS A 474 1.35 13.09 7.58
CA LYS A 474 0.21 13.10 6.65
C LYS A 474 -0.81 12.02 7.04
N ILE A 475 -2.08 12.33 6.93
CA ILE A 475 -3.18 11.38 7.01
C ILE A 475 -3.66 11.16 5.58
N LEU A 476 -3.49 9.93 5.07
CA LEU A 476 -3.92 9.51 3.74
C LEU A 476 -5.19 8.68 3.85
N THR A 477 -6.20 8.98 3.05
CA THR A 477 -7.52 8.32 3.11
C THR A 477 -7.42 6.82 2.81
N ASP A 478 -6.67 6.44 1.79
CA ASP A 478 -6.46 5.07 1.35
C ASP A 478 -5.77 4.21 2.43
N TRP A 479 -4.62 4.68 2.96
CA TRP A 479 -3.88 3.91 3.97
C TRP A 479 -4.61 3.81 5.29
N ASN A 480 -5.35 4.85 5.67
CA ASN A 480 -6.27 4.79 6.81
C ASN A 480 -7.42 3.80 6.55
N GLY A 481 -7.96 3.73 5.34
CA GLY A 481 -8.94 2.72 4.94
C GLY A 481 -8.45 1.29 5.19
N LEU A 482 -7.20 0.97 4.81
CA LEU A 482 -6.56 -0.32 5.10
C LEU A 482 -6.40 -0.57 6.61
N MET A 483 -5.97 0.45 7.38
CA MET A 483 -5.79 0.30 8.82
C MET A 483 -7.11 0.15 9.55
N ILE A 484 -8.17 0.85 9.13
CA ILE A 484 -9.54 0.68 9.64
C ILE A 484 -10.01 -0.77 9.40
N ALA A 485 -9.77 -1.32 8.19
CA ALA A 485 -10.09 -2.72 7.89
C ALA A 485 -9.34 -3.70 8.79
N ALA A 486 -8.04 -3.46 9.01
CA ALA A 486 -7.19 -4.30 9.87
C ALA A 486 -7.64 -4.29 11.32
N LEU A 487 -7.88 -3.10 11.88
CA LEU A 487 -8.35 -2.92 13.27
C LEU A 487 -9.73 -3.52 13.49
N ALA A 488 -10.66 -3.31 12.57
CA ALA A 488 -11.99 -3.89 12.64
C ALA A 488 -11.94 -5.43 12.63
N LYS A 489 -11.17 -6.02 11.70
CA LYS A 489 -10.95 -7.47 11.65
C LYS A 489 -10.24 -7.98 12.91
N GLY A 490 -9.19 -7.30 13.35
CA GLY A 490 -8.47 -7.63 14.59
C GLY A 490 -9.37 -7.59 15.81
N SER A 491 -10.24 -6.59 15.92
CA SER A 491 -11.19 -6.46 17.04
C SER A 491 -12.08 -7.69 17.19
N ARG A 492 -12.74 -8.12 16.10
CA ARG A 492 -13.69 -9.23 16.17
C ARG A 492 -13.04 -10.61 16.31
N VAL A 493 -11.80 -10.78 15.80
CA VAL A 493 -11.09 -12.07 15.82
C VAL A 493 -10.31 -12.28 17.11
N LEU A 494 -9.66 -11.22 17.61
CA LEU A 494 -8.83 -11.27 18.80
C LEU A 494 -9.60 -10.94 20.08
N ASP A 495 -10.90 -10.60 19.96
CA ASP A 495 -11.79 -10.21 21.05
C ASP A 495 -11.29 -8.98 21.82
N GLU A 496 -10.87 -7.93 21.07
CA GLU A 496 -10.30 -6.69 21.60
C GLU A 496 -11.10 -5.46 21.13
N PRO A 497 -12.15 -5.05 21.86
CA PRO A 497 -13.04 -3.94 21.45
C PRO A 497 -12.34 -2.62 21.18
N LYS A 498 -11.21 -2.35 21.87
CA LYS A 498 -10.43 -1.11 21.68
C LYS A 498 -9.97 -0.86 20.25
N TYR A 499 -9.78 -1.94 19.44
CA TYR A 499 -9.40 -1.81 18.05
C TYR A 499 -10.57 -1.31 17.19
N ALA A 500 -11.80 -1.76 17.46
CA ALA A 500 -12.98 -1.24 16.78
C ALA A 500 -13.21 0.25 17.12
N GLU A 501 -13.00 0.64 18.37
CA GLU A 501 -13.13 2.05 18.74
C GLU A 501 -12.10 2.93 18.00
N ALA A 502 -10.84 2.49 17.93
CA ALA A 502 -9.82 3.21 17.16
C ALA A 502 -10.15 3.29 15.65
N ALA A 503 -10.70 2.21 15.07
CA ALA A 503 -11.15 2.20 13.69
C ALA A 503 -12.33 3.17 13.45
N LYS A 504 -13.29 3.24 14.38
CA LYS A 504 -14.41 4.19 14.32
C LYS A 504 -13.92 5.64 14.37
N GLU A 505 -13.04 5.97 15.31
CA GLU A 505 -12.50 7.32 15.45
C GLU A 505 -11.75 7.77 14.19
N ALA A 506 -10.93 6.90 13.59
CA ALA A 506 -10.24 7.19 12.35
C ALA A 506 -11.22 7.39 11.17
N LEU A 507 -12.24 6.53 11.06
CA LEU A 507 -13.26 6.67 10.02
C LEU A 507 -14.08 7.94 10.20
N ASP A 508 -14.55 8.22 11.41
CA ASP A 508 -15.36 9.41 11.70
C ASP A 508 -14.56 10.69 11.38
N PHE A 509 -13.24 10.74 11.69
CA PHE A 509 -12.36 11.84 11.30
C PHE A 509 -12.30 12.03 9.77
N ILE A 510 -12.11 10.95 9.00
CA ILE A 510 -12.05 11.04 7.53
C ILE A 510 -13.38 11.55 6.97
N LEU A 511 -14.49 11.00 7.42
CA LEU A 511 -15.82 11.36 6.92
C LEU A 511 -16.21 12.80 7.26
N GLU A 512 -15.71 13.35 8.37
CA GLU A 512 -16.00 14.71 8.84
C GLU A 512 -15.04 15.74 8.25
N HIS A 513 -13.74 15.42 8.13
CA HIS A 513 -12.70 16.40 7.80
C HIS A 513 -12.07 16.24 6.42
N MET A 514 -12.18 15.06 5.77
CA MET A 514 -11.55 14.80 4.48
C MET A 514 -12.57 14.69 3.35
N ARG A 515 -13.51 15.66 3.31
CA ARG A 515 -14.46 15.83 2.21
C ARG A 515 -14.44 17.26 1.69
N ASN A 516 -14.60 17.40 0.38
CA ASN A 516 -14.80 18.72 -0.21
C ASN A 516 -16.24 19.22 0.03
N PRO A 517 -16.54 20.51 -0.27
CA PRO A 517 -17.90 21.07 -0.08
C PRO A 517 -19.01 20.33 -0.83
N ASN A 518 -18.70 19.56 -1.86
CA ASN A 518 -19.64 18.73 -2.61
C ASN A 518 -19.81 17.31 -2.02
N GLY A 519 -19.16 17.01 -0.88
CA GLY A 519 -19.24 15.74 -0.17
C GLY A 519 -18.29 14.64 -0.69
N ARG A 520 -17.48 14.91 -1.73
CA ARG A 520 -16.52 13.95 -2.28
C ARG A 520 -15.27 13.84 -1.42
N LEU A 521 -14.69 12.65 -1.34
CA LEU A 521 -13.47 12.40 -0.56
C LEU A 521 -12.28 13.22 -1.08
N LEU A 522 -11.41 13.59 -0.15
CA LEU A 522 -10.08 14.13 -0.39
C LEU A 522 -9.02 13.10 0.05
N HIS A 523 -7.87 13.15 -0.59
CA HIS A 523 -6.82 12.16 -0.42
C HIS A 523 -5.97 12.39 0.83
N ARG A 524 -5.55 13.64 1.09
CA ARG A 524 -4.57 13.98 2.13
C ARG A 524 -5.10 15.03 3.12
N PHE A 525 -4.78 14.84 4.41
CA PHE A 525 -4.92 15.85 5.46
C PHE A 525 -3.59 16.08 6.17
N ARG A 526 -3.19 17.35 6.35
CA ARG A 526 -2.07 17.77 7.16
C ARG A 526 -2.22 19.23 7.59
N ASP A 527 -1.73 19.58 8.81
CA ASP A 527 -1.75 20.95 9.35
C ASP A 527 -3.11 21.64 9.25
N GLY A 528 -4.20 20.91 9.55
CA GLY A 528 -5.57 21.43 9.53
C GLY A 528 -6.15 21.63 8.13
N GLU A 529 -5.48 21.17 7.07
CA GLU A 529 -5.91 21.27 5.67
C GLU A 529 -6.13 19.91 5.04
N ALA A 530 -7.35 19.64 4.57
CA ALA A 530 -7.64 18.54 3.67
C ALA A 530 -7.51 19.02 2.21
N ALA A 531 -6.78 18.28 1.39
CA ALA A 531 -6.50 18.64 0.00
C ALA A 531 -6.37 17.43 -0.90
N LEU A 532 -6.30 17.70 -2.21
CA LEU A 532 -6.17 16.75 -3.29
C LEU A 532 -7.43 15.89 -3.48
N PRO A 533 -7.99 15.84 -4.70
CA PRO A 533 -9.10 14.95 -4.98
C PRO A 533 -8.72 13.48 -4.75
N ALA A 534 -9.59 12.72 -4.13
CA ALA A 534 -9.37 11.31 -3.86
C ALA A 534 -9.24 10.48 -5.14
N TYR A 535 -8.45 9.42 -5.06
CA TYR A 535 -8.20 8.42 -6.11
C TYR A 535 -9.09 7.18 -5.92
N VAL A 536 -9.05 6.26 -6.86
CA VAL A 536 -9.81 5.00 -6.77
C VAL A 536 -9.46 4.22 -5.49
N ASP A 537 -8.20 4.24 -5.08
CA ASP A 537 -7.69 3.52 -3.91
C ASP A 537 -8.30 4.07 -2.62
N ASP A 538 -8.46 5.39 -2.51
CA ASP A 538 -9.12 6.04 -1.37
C ASP A 538 -10.54 5.51 -1.15
N TYR A 539 -11.32 5.43 -2.23
CA TYR A 539 -12.67 4.90 -2.18
C TYR A 539 -12.71 3.40 -1.88
N ALA A 540 -11.93 2.61 -2.62
CA ALA A 540 -11.93 1.17 -2.48
C ALA A 540 -11.50 0.73 -1.07
N PHE A 541 -10.39 1.26 -0.55
CA PHE A 541 -9.89 0.84 0.76
C PHE A 541 -10.77 1.34 1.90
N LEU A 542 -11.36 2.53 1.77
CA LEU A 542 -12.29 3.02 2.78
C LEU A 542 -13.60 2.22 2.79
N ILE A 543 -14.13 1.81 1.62
CA ILE A 543 -15.27 0.90 1.52
C ILE A 543 -14.93 -0.45 2.17
N TRP A 544 -13.76 -1.02 1.90
CA TRP A 544 -13.29 -2.24 2.57
C TRP A 544 -13.29 -2.05 4.09
N GLY A 545 -12.71 -0.95 4.60
CA GLY A 545 -12.72 -0.62 6.03
C GLY A 545 -14.11 -0.58 6.64
N MET A 546 -15.08 0.03 5.94
CA MET A 546 -16.47 0.12 6.38
C MET A 546 -17.18 -1.23 6.39
N LEU A 547 -16.91 -2.09 5.39
CA LEU A 547 -17.46 -3.46 5.36
C LEU A 547 -16.94 -4.28 6.54
N GLU A 548 -15.64 -4.17 6.88
CA GLU A 548 -15.07 -4.84 8.05
C GLU A 548 -15.60 -4.27 9.37
N LEU A 549 -15.80 -2.95 9.47
CA LEU A 549 -16.44 -2.31 10.64
C LEU A 549 -17.89 -2.74 10.82
N TYR A 550 -18.65 -2.83 9.73
CA TYR A 550 -20.01 -3.34 9.79
C TYR A 550 -20.04 -4.78 10.35
N GLU A 551 -19.24 -5.69 9.82
CA GLU A 551 -19.19 -7.09 10.31
C GLU A 551 -18.68 -7.19 11.77
N THR A 552 -18.00 -6.17 12.26
CA THR A 552 -17.51 -6.09 13.65
C THR A 552 -18.57 -5.57 14.61
N THR A 553 -19.30 -4.53 14.22
CA THR A 553 -20.23 -3.77 15.09
C THR A 553 -21.70 -4.00 14.78
N PHE A 554 -22.00 -4.41 13.54
CA PHE A 554 -23.33 -4.49 12.96
C PHE A 554 -24.08 -3.15 12.87
N GLU A 555 -23.35 -2.02 12.99
CA GLU A 555 -23.94 -0.69 12.79
C GLU A 555 -24.21 -0.44 11.31
N VAL A 556 -25.48 -0.34 10.92
CA VAL A 556 -25.95 -0.25 9.52
C VAL A 556 -25.43 1.03 8.83
N ARG A 557 -25.11 2.09 9.59
CA ARG A 557 -24.54 3.34 9.05
C ARG A 557 -23.29 3.10 8.17
N TYR A 558 -22.47 2.11 8.52
CA TYR A 558 -21.26 1.81 7.73
C TYR A 558 -21.60 1.23 6.36
N LEU A 559 -22.61 0.37 6.26
CA LEU A 559 -23.08 -0.11 4.96
C LEU A 559 -23.73 1.00 4.13
N GLN A 560 -24.52 1.86 4.74
CA GLN A 560 -25.15 3.00 4.06
C GLN A 560 -24.08 3.93 3.47
N THR A 561 -23.05 4.25 4.25
CA THR A 561 -21.93 5.09 3.81
C THR A 561 -21.10 4.40 2.74
N ALA A 562 -20.81 3.10 2.89
CA ALA A 562 -20.09 2.32 1.88
C ALA A 562 -20.83 2.31 0.53
N LEU A 563 -22.15 2.15 0.53
CA LEU A 563 -22.98 2.22 -0.68
C LEU A 563 -22.92 3.61 -1.32
N SER A 564 -23.02 4.68 -0.51
CA SER A 564 -22.91 6.05 -1.02
C SER A 564 -21.55 6.32 -1.65
N LEU A 565 -20.45 5.88 -1.04
CA LEU A 565 -19.11 6.02 -1.62
C LEU A 565 -18.94 5.16 -2.88
N ASN A 566 -19.55 3.98 -2.90
CA ASN A 566 -19.54 3.13 -4.10
C ASN A 566 -20.31 3.78 -5.26
N ASP A 567 -21.41 4.49 -4.99
CA ASP A 567 -22.13 5.25 -6.02
C ASP A 567 -21.29 6.40 -6.57
N ASP A 568 -20.54 7.13 -5.73
CA ASP A 568 -19.58 8.14 -6.17
C ASP A 568 -18.45 7.53 -7.01
N LEU A 569 -17.91 6.38 -6.58
CA LEU A 569 -16.88 5.64 -7.31
C LEU A 569 -17.37 5.22 -8.70
N LEU A 570 -18.58 4.65 -8.77
CA LEU A 570 -19.20 4.25 -10.03
C LEU A 570 -19.53 5.42 -10.95
N LYS A 571 -19.87 6.56 -10.39
CA LYS A 571 -20.22 7.76 -11.15
C LYS A 571 -19.01 8.44 -11.78
N HIS A 572 -17.88 8.52 -11.08
CA HIS A 572 -16.76 9.37 -11.47
C HIS A 572 -15.54 8.61 -12.00
N PHE A 573 -15.41 7.30 -11.68
CA PHE A 573 -14.21 6.54 -12.05
C PHE A 573 -14.49 5.40 -13.02
N TRP A 574 -15.75 5.00 -13.20
CA TRP A 574 -16.10 3.83 -14.00
C TRP A 574 -15.90 4.05 -15.50
N ASP A 575 -15.34 3.05 -16.19
CA ASP A 575 -15.32 2.99 -17.65
C ASP A 575 -16.51 2.20 -18.17
N ASP A 576 -17.50 2.90 -18.74
CA ASP A 576 -18.71 2.27 -19.29
C ASP A 576 -18.45 1.39 -20.51
N GLN A 577 -17.37 1.63 -21.26
CA GLN A 577 -17.05 0.92 -22.49
C GLN A 577 -16.28 -0.37 -22.22
N ALA A 578 -15.15 -0.28 -21.51
CA ALA A 578 -14.26 -1.40 -21.31
C ALA A 578 -14.40 -2.07 -19.93
N GLY A 579 -15.09 -1.44 -18.98
CA GLY A 579 -15.14 -1.87 -17.58
C GLY A 579 -13.86 -1.50 -16.79
N GLY A 580 -13.93 -1.70 -15.49
CA GLY A 580 -12.88 -1.28 -14.56
C GLY A 580 -12.93 0.21 -14.23
N PHE A 581 -12.17 0.60 -13.19
CA PHE A 581 -12.08 1.96 -12.73
C PHE A 581 -10.79 2.61 -13.21
N TYR A 582 -10.90 3.85 -13.68
CA TYR A 582 -9.75 4.71 -13.85
C TYR A 582 -9.17 5.10 -12.50
N PHE A 583 -7.88 5.37 -12.45
CA PHE A 583 -7.19 5.75 -11.21
C PHE A 583 -7.67 7.13 -10.70
N THR A 584 -7.94 8.06 -11.61
CA THR A 584 -8.43 9.41 -11.31
C THR A 584 -9.90 9.60 -11.72
N ALA A 585 -10.59 10.52 -11.06
CA ALA A 585 -11.96 10.90 -11.40
C ALA A 585 -12.06 11.54 -12.80
N ASP A 586 -13.26 11.59 -13.37
CA ASP A 586 -13.53 12.15 -14.71
C ASP A 586 -13.37 13.68 -14.78
N ASP A 587 -13.48 14.34 -13.64
CA ASP A 587 -13.33 15.79 -13.46
C ASP A 587 -11.98 16.20 -12.85
N ALA A 588 -11.04 15.25 -12.67
CA ALA A 588 -9.69 15.51 -12.18
C ALA A 588 -8.80 16.22 -13.21
N GLU A 589 -7.57 16.62 -12.79
CA GLU A 589 -6.58 17.19 -13.68
C GLU A 589 -6.32 16.29 -14.91
N LYS A 590 -6.28 16.89 -16.09
CA LYS A 590 -5.93 16.17 -17.32
C LYS A 590 -4.43 15.93 -17.39
N LEU A 591 -4.03 14.71 -17.16
CA LEU A 591 -2.66 14.23 -17.29
C LEU A 591 -2.38 13.65 -18.68
N LEU A 592 -1.18 13.12 -18.88
CA LEU A 592 -0.75 12.52 -20.15
C LEU A 592 -1.64 11.35 -20.56
N VAL A 593 -2.06 10.54 -19.60
CA VAL A 593 -3.04 9.45 -19.75
C VAL A 593 -3.90 9.36 -18.49
N ARG A 594 -5.10 8.83 -18.63
CA ARG A 594 -5.96 8.42 -17.53
C ARG A 594 -5.85 6.91 -17.39
N GLN A 595 -5.01 6.46 -16.46
CA GLN A 595 -4.66 5.05 -16.31
C GLN A 595 -5.73 4.26 -15.56
N LYS A 596 -5.72 2.94 -15.79
CA LYS A 596 -6.34 1.93 -14.93
C LYS A 596 -5.25 1.00 -14.44
N ASP A 597 -5.19 0.80 -13.13
CA ASP A 597 -4.23 -0.10 -12.51
C ASP A 597 -4.91 -1.38 -12.01
N ILE A 598 -4.20 -2.51 -12.11
CA ILE A 598 -4.62 -3.82 -11.61
C ILE A 598 -3.46 -4.57 -10.93
N TYR A 599 -2.26 -4.01 -10.93
CA TYR A 599 -1.09 -4.66 -10.35
C TYR A 599 -1.14 -4.62 -8.82
N ASP A 600 -1.07 -5.81 -8.20
CA ASP A 600 -1.03 -5.94 -6.74
C ASP A 600 0.44 -5.98 -6.29
N GLY A 601 0.99 -4.79 -6.00
CA GLY A 601 2.38 -4.58 -5.58
C GLY A 601 2.59 -4.66 -4.06
N ALA A 602 3.24 -3.65 -3.47
CA ALA A 602 3.32 -3.52 -2.01
C ALA A 602 1.93 -3.23 -1.40
N ILE A 603 1.12 -2.45 -2.12
CA ILE A 603 -0.30 -2.19 -1.84
C ILE A 603 -1.12 -2.88 -2.94
N PRO A 604 -2.28 -3.48 -2.64
CA PRO A 604 -3.17 -3.99 -3.68
C PRO A 604 -3.74 -2.85 -4.53
N SER A 605 -4.09 -3.11 -5.79
CA SER A 605 -4.71 -2.07 -6.62
C SER A 605 -6.16 -1.78 -6.20
N GLY A 606 -6.61 -0.54 -6.39
CA GLY A 606 -7.99 -0.15 -6.12
C GLY A 606 -9.00 -0.94 -6.95
N ASN A 607 -8.67 -1.32 -8.19
CA ASN A 607 -9.53 -2.20 -8.99
C ASN A 607 -9.67 -3.62 -8.40
N SER A 608 -8.57 -4.19 -7.87
CA SER A 608 -8.59 -5.51 -7.23
C SER A 608 -9.45 -5.50 -5.96
N VAL A 609 -9.34 -4.46 -5.14
CA VAL A 609 -10.11 -4.30 -3.92
C VAL A 609 -11.57 -3.99 -4.24
N ALA A 610 -11.83 -3.03 -5.13
CA ALA A 610 -13.19 -2.66 -5.54
C ALA A 610 -13.95 -3.85 -6.17
N ALA A 611 -13.28 -4.77 -6.87
CA ALA A 611 -13.92 -5.98 -7.38
C ALA A 611 -14.51 -6.84 -6.25
N LEU A 612 -13.76 -7.02 -5.16
CA LEU A 612 -14.24 -7.77 -3.98
C LEU A 612 -15.33 -6.99 -3.23
N ASP A 613 -15.18 -5.69 -3.07
CA ASP A 613 -16.16 -4.84 -2.40
C ASP A 613 -17.51 -4.85 -3.13
N LEU A 614 -17.49 -4.74 -4.45
CA LEU A 614 -18.68 -4.83 -5.29
C LEU A 614 -19.38 -6.20 -5.13
N LEU A 615 -18.62 -7.29 -5.05
CA LEU A 615 -19.17 -8.64 -4.81
C LEU A 615 -19.80 -8.73 -3.42
N ARG A 616 -19.12 -8.22 -2.38
CA ARG A 616 -19.66 -8.22 -1.01
C ARG A 616 -20.91 -7.35 -0.91
N LEU A 617 -20.89 -6.13 -1.45
CA LEU A 617 -22.05 -5.24 -1.49
C LEU A 617 -23.20 -5.85 -2.28
N ALA A 618 -22.91 -6.51 -3.42
CA ALA A 618 -23.91 -7.24 -4.22
C ALA A 618 -24.61 -8.31 -3.38
N ARG A 619 -23.82 -9.12 -2.65
CA ARG A 619 -24.38 -10.19 -1.80
C ARG A 619 -25.17 -9.63 -0.62
N ILE A 620 -24.72 -8.54 0.01
CA ILE A 620 -25.44 -7.88 1.11
C ILE A 620 -26.79 -7.34 0.63
N THR A 621 -26.81 -6.68 -0.52
CA THR A 621 -28.00 -5.95 -1.01
C THR A 621 -28.86 -6.75 -2.00
N ALA A 622 -28.44 -7.95 -2.41
CA ALA A 622 -28.99 -8.71 -3.51
C ALA A 622 -29.01 -7.93 -4.86
N ASN A 623 -28.06 -7.00 -5.06
CA ASN A 623 -27.96 -6.18 -6.25
C ASN A 623 -27.06 -6.82 -7.30
N THR A 624 -27.66 -7.52 -8.25
CA THR A 624 -26.96 -8.22 -9.34
C THR A 624 -26.21 -7.27 -10.30
N ASN A 625 -26.54 -5.97 -10.32
CA ASN A 625 -25.83 -5.00 -11.15
C ASN A 625 -24.41 -4.75 -10.59
N LEU A 626 -24.23 -4.76 -9.26
CA LEU A 626 -22.90 -4.64 -8.65
C LEU A 626 -22.04 -5.87 -8.94
N GLU A 627 -22.63 -7.07 -8.88
CA GLU A 627 -21.97 -8.32 -9.27
C GLU A 627 -21.53 -8.28 -10.75
N ALA A 628 -22.40 -7.84 -11.64
CA ALA A 628 -22.09 -7.69 -13.06
C ALA A 628 -20.96 -6.68 -13.31
N LYS A 629 -20.83 -5.62 -12.49
CA LYS A 629 -19.73 -4.67 -12.57
C LYS A 629 -18.41 -5.28 -12.09
N ALA A 630 -18.42 -6.06 -11.00
CA ALA A 630 -17.23 -6.81 -10.56
C ALA A 630 -16.72 -7.76 -11.64
N VAL A 631 -17.61 -8.51 -12.30
CA VAL A 631 -17.27 -9.38 -13.44
C VAL A 631 -16.65 -8.57 -14.59
N LYS A 632 -17.18 -7.37 -14.87
CA LYS A 632 -16.59 -6.48 -15.90
C LYS A 632 -15.19 -5.99 -15.54
N ILE A 633 -14.90 -5.71 -14.24
CA ILE A 633 -13.53 -5.40 -13.81
C ILE A 633 -12.60 -6.57 -14.14
N VAL A 634 -12.94 -7.77 -13.67
CA VAL A 634 -12.13 -8.98 -13.90
C VAL A 634 -11.89 -9.19 -15.40
N ARG A 635 -12.92 -9.02 -16.22
CA ARG A 635 -12.82 -9.20 -17.68
C ARG A 635 -11.97 -8.13 -18.37
N ALA A 636 -12.03 -6.87 -17.90
CA ALA A 636 -11.27 -5.76 -18.48
C ALA A 636 -9.75 -5.99 -18.42
N PHE A 637 -9.28 -6.74 -17.42
CA PHE A 637 -7.86 -7.00 -17.19
C PHE A 637 -7.47 -8.46 -17.45
N SER A 638 -8.42 -9.35 -17.80
CA SER A 638 -8.18 -10.80 -17.81
C SER A 638 -6.99 -11.21 -18.65
N LYS A 639 -6.74 -10.57 -19.79
CA LYS A 639 -5.61 -10.92 -20.68
C LYS A 639 -4.24 -10.59 -20.07
N ALA A 640 -4.13 -9.51 -19.28
CA ALA A 640 -2.91 -9.18 -18.54
C ALA A 640 -2.74 -10.15 -17.37
N VAL A 641 -3.83 -10.43 -16.65
CA VAL A 641 -3.85 -11.33 -15.51
C VAL A 641 -3.50 -12.76 -15.90
N GLU A 642 -4.02 -13.30 -17.01
CA GLU A 642 -3.68 -14.64 -17.51
C GLU A 642 -2.18 -14.84 -17.78
N GLN A 643 -1.46 -13.77 -18.13
CA GLN A 643 -0.01 -13.84 -18.36
C GLN A 643 0.78 -14.00 -17.06
N SER A 644 0.33 -13.35 -15.97
CA SER A 644 1.00 -13.37 -14.67
C SER A 644 -0.01 -13.26 -13.51
N PRO A 645 -0.87 -14.26 -13.28
CA PRO A 645 -1.88 -14.15 -12.22
C PRO A 645 -1.29 -14.00 -10.81
N SER A 646 -0.04 -14.41 -10.59
CA SER A 646 0.68 -14.18 -9.33
C SER A 646 1.06 -12.71 -9.06
N ALA A 647 0.90 -11.83 -10.03
CA ALA A 647 1.08 -10.38 -9.87
C ALA A 647 -0.25 -9.64 -9.55
N HIS A 648 -1.35 -10.39 -9.39
CA HIS A 648 -2.70 -9.87 -9.20
C HIS A 648 -3.44 -10.68 -8.13
N THR A 649 -2.77 -10.95 -7.01
CA THR A 649 -3.25 -11.90 -6.00
C THR A 649 -4.45 -11.38 -5.20
N GLN A 650 -4.59 -10.07 -5.02
CA GLN A 650 -5.80 -9.49 -4.44
C GLN A 650 -7.00 -9.65 -5.40
N LEU A 651 -6.78 -9.49 -6.72
CA LEU A 651 -7.83 -9.81 -7.69
C LEU A 651 -8.19 -11.30 -7.65
N MET A 652 -7.20 -12.20 -7.44
CA MET A 652 -7.50 -13.62 -7.28
C MET A 652 -8.35 -13.91 -6.04
N VAL A 653 -8.25 -13.13 -4.98
CA VAL A 653 -9.18 -13.19 -3.83
C VAL A 653 -10.61 -12.85 -4.27
N ALA A 654 -10.79 -11.81 -5.10
CA ALA A 654 -12.12 -11.47 -5.65
C ALA A 654 -12.65 -12.56 -6.59
N VAL A 655 -11.79 -13.13 -7.44
CA VAL A 655 -12.15 -14.25 -8.32
C VAL A 655 -12.54 -15.49 -7.52
N ASP A 656 -11.81 -15.81 -6.45
CA ASP A 656 -12.14 -16.93 -5.55
C ASP A 656 -13.52 -16.72 -4.89
N PHE A 657 -13.81 -15.50 -4.44
CA PHE A 657 -15.11 -15.15 -3.89
C PHE A 657 -16.24 -15.29 -4.95
N ALA A 658 -15.99 -14.82 -6.18
CA ALA A 658 -16.98 -14.86 -7.27
C ALA A 658 -17.32 -16.30 -7.71
N ILE A 659 -16.32 -17.18 -7.83
CA ILE A 659 -16.52 -18.59 -8.18
C ILE A 659 -17.29 -19.32 -7.07
N GLY A 660 -17.09 -18.92 -5.81
CA GLY A 660 -17.71 -19.56 -4.65
C GLY A 660 -17.10 -20.92 -4.29
N PRO A 661 -17.66 -21.62 -3.30
CA PRO A 661 -18.87 -21.23 -2.56
C PRO A 661 -18.68 -19.94 -1.75
N SER A 662 -19.64 -19.02 -1.86
CA SER A 662 -19.70 -17.78 -1.10
C SER A 662 -21.03 -17.70 -0.37
N TYR A 663 -20.96 -17.53 0.95
CA TYR A 663 -22.11 -17.67 1.81
C TYR A 663 -22.70 -16.32 2.24
N GLU A 664 -24.03 -16.23 2.23
CA GLU A 664 -24.78 -15.19 2.92
C GLU A 664 -25.24 -15.77 4.27
N VAL A 665 -24.77 -15.16 5.39
CA VAL A 665 -25.13 -15.58 6.75
C VAL A 665 -25.92 -14.46 7.41
N VAL A 666 -27.17 -14.75 7.78
CA VAL A 666 -27.97 -13.83 8.58
C VAL A 666 -28.17 -14.41 9.98
N ILE A 667 -27.76 -13.65 10.98
CA ILE A 667 -28.02 -13.96 12.39
C ILE A 667 -29.20 -13.12 12.85
N ALA A 668 -30.31 -13.76 13.20
CA ALA A 668 -31.46 -13.09 13.80
C ALA A 668 -31.49 -13.38 15.32
N GLY A 669 -31.57 -12.31 16.12
CA GLY A 669 -31.55 -12.46 17.58
C GLY A 669 -31.48 -11.12 18.29
N ASP A 670 -31.41 -11.16 19.62
CA ASP A 670 -31.26 -9.99 20.48
C ASP A 670 -29.75 -9.83 20.77
N SER A 671 -29.18 -8.64 20.52
CA SER A 671 -27.73 -8.40 20.59
C SER A 671 -27.12 -8.71 21.95
N ASP A 672 -27.90 -8.50 23.02
CA ASP A 672 -27.46 -8.63 24.40
C ASP A 672 -27.63 -10.03 25.00
N VAL A 673 -28.21 -10.96 24.23
CA VAL A 673 -28.46 -12.32 24.72
C VAL A 673 -27.28 -13.25 24.39
N GLU A 674 -26.97 -14.16 25.33
CA GLU A 674 -25.79 -15.02 25.27
C GLU A 674 -25.76 -15.95 24.05
N ASP A 675 -26.92 -16.49 23.63
CA ASP A 675 -26.98 -17.38 22.45
C ASP A 675 -26.64 -16.65 21.15
N THR A 676 -27.04 -15.37 21.01
CA THR A 676 -26.66 -14.52 19.88
C THR A 676 -25.15 -14.25 19.88
N ARG A 677 -24.61 -13.92 21.06
CA ARG A 677 -23.15 -13.70 21.21
C ARG A 677 -22.36 -14.96 20.88
N ALA A 678 -22.82 -16.13 21.35
CA ALA A 678 -22.19 -17.41 21.07
C ALA A 678 -22.18 -17.72 19.57
N MET A 679 -23.28 -17.47 18.86
CA MET A 679 -23.41 -17.69 17.43
C MET A 679 -22.49 -16.75 16.61
N VAL A 680 -22.47 -15.47 16.95
CA VAL A 680 -21.58 -14.48 16.35
C VAL A 680 -20.12 -14.83 16.64
N LYS A 681 -19.78 -15.22 17.86
CA LYS A 681 -18.43 -15.63 18.25
C LYS A 681 -17.96 -16.85 17.46
N ALA A 682 -18.81 -17.83 17.23
CA ALA A 682 -18.48 -19.00 16.42
C ALA A 682 -18.07 -18.60 14.99
N LEU A 683 -18.76 -17.64 14.35
CA LEU A 683 -18.37 -17.11 13.04
C LEU A 683 -17.06 -16.34 13.06
N ARG A 684 -16.77 -15.60 14.12
CA ARG A 684 -15.57 -14.75 14.26
C ARG A 684 -14.30 -15.54 14.51
N THR A 685 -14.40 -16.70 15.15
CA THR A 685 -13.23 -17.52 15.52
C THR A 685 -12.79 -18.51 14.44
N HIS A 686 -13.61 -18.75 13.41
CA HIS A 686 -13.30 -19.72 12.35
C HIS A 686 -13.00 -19.03 11.03
N PHE A 687 -12.02 -19.56 10.30
CA PHE A 687 -11.63 -19.06 8.98
C PHE A 687 -12.64 -19.49 7.91
N VAL A 688 -13.58 -18.61 7.61
CA VAL A 688 -14.54 -18.72 6.51
C VAL A 688 -14.42 -17.44 5.66
N PRO A 689 -13.47 -17.38 4.72
CA PRO A 689 -13.12 -16.13 4.04
C PRO A 689 -14.22 -15.65 3.07
N ASN A 690 -14.91 -16.59 2.41
CA ASN A 690 -15.92 -16.27 1.40
C ASN A 690 -17.33 -16.24 2.02
N LYS A 691 -17.59 -15.25 2.87
CA LYS A 691 -18.91 -15.00 3.45
C LYS A 691 -19.18 -13.52 3.59
N ILE A 692 -20.45 -13.17 3.65
CA ILE A 692 -20.94 -11.93 4.25
C ILE A 692 -21.81 -12.27 5.46
N VAL A 693 -21.80 -11.42 6.48
CA VAL A 693 -22.57 -11.63 7.68
C VAL A 693 -23.49 -10.44 7.92
N LEU A 694 -24.78 -10.71 8.08
CA LEU A 694 -25.78 -9.72 8.45
C LEU A 694 -26.33 -10.03 9.84
N PHE A 695 -26.56 -9.01 10.61
CA PHE A 695 -27.26 -9.10 11.89
C PHE A 695 -28.63 -8.46 11.76
N ARG A 696 -29.68 -9.21 12.13
CA ARG A 696 -31.06 -8.76 12.19
C ARG A 696 -31.55 -8.77 13.63
N PRO A 697 -31.63 -7.60 14.30
CA PRO A 697 -32.17 -7.52 15.66
C PRO A 697 -33.66 -7.86 15.67
N ASN A 698 -34.11 -8.53 16.76
CA ASN A 698 -35.50 -8.86 16.95
C ASN A 698 -36.32 -7.74 17.61
N GLU A 699 -35.64 -6.86 18.31
CA GLU A 699 -36.22 -5.75 19.10
C GLU A 699 -36.95 -4.71 18.23
N GLU A 700 -36.66 -4.71 16.92
CA GLU A 700 -37.25 -3.81 15.97
C GLU A 700 -38.20 -4.53 15.01
N GLU A 701 -39.37 -3.98 14.78
CA GLU A 701 -40.36 -4.52 13.84
C GLU A 701 -39.87 -4.42 12.38
N SER A 702 -39.10 -3.37 12.06
CA SER A 702 -38.48 -3.13 10.74
C SER A 702 -37.04 -2.60 10.89
N PRO A 703 -36.09 -3.47 11.21
CA PRO A 703 -34.69 -3.06 11.38
C PRO A 703 -34.11 -2.40 10.12
N ASP A 704 -33.25 -1.41 10.28
CA ASP A 704 -32.64 -0.67 9.16
C ASP A 704 -31.90 -1.57 8.18
N ILE A 705 -31.30 -2.68 8.65
CA ILE A 705 -30.64 -3.65 7.79
C ILE A 705 -31.60 -4.27 6.74
N THR A 706 -32.91 -4.41 7.05
CA THR A 706 -33.89 -4.97 6.12
C THR A 706 -34.28 -4.01 5.00
N ARG A 707 -33.91 -2.74 5.10
CA ARG A 707 -34.05 -1.77 3.99
C ARG A 707 -32.93 -1.93 2.95
N LEU A 708 -31.73 -2.34 3.38
CA LEU A 708 -30.59 -2.60 2.52
C LEU A 708 -30.57 -4.04 1.99
N ALA A 709 -30.93 -4.99 2.83
CA ALA A 709 -30.99 -6.43 2.53
C ALA A 709 -32.43 -6.93 2.67
N GLU A 710 -33.27 -6.69 1.65
CA GLU A 710 -34.71 -6.97 1.72
C GLU A 710 -35.00 -8.46 1.99
N TYR A 711 -34.15 -9.37 1.55
CA TYR A 711 -34.29 -10.80 1.80
C TYR A 711 -34.19 -11.17 3.29
N ALA A 712 -33.50 -10.37 4.10
CA ALA A 712 -33.39 -10.58 5.55
C ALA A 712 -34.70 -10.26 6.31
N LYS A 713 -35.66 -9.60 5.66
CA LYS A 713 -36.93 -9.20 6.26
C LYS A 713 -37.72 -10.40 6.85
N TYR A 714 -37.64 -11.55 6.19
CA TYR A 714 -38.37 -12.77 6.57
C TYR A 714 -37.56 -13.75 7.42
N GLN A 715 -36.33 -13.41 7.76
CA GLN A 715 -35.41 -14.23 8.54
C GLN A 715 -35.42 -13.78 10.00
N SER A 716 -36.38 -14.27 10.78
CA SER A 716 -36.56 -13.95 12.20
C SER A 716 -36.03 -15.05 13.11
N SER A 717 -35.86 -14.74 14.40
CA SER A 717 -35.52 -15.76 15.42
C SER A 717 -36.61 -16.81 15.50
N ILE A 718 -36.23 -18.07 15.80
CA ILE A 718 -37.13 -19.22 16.01
C ILE A 718 -37.25 -19.45 17.51
N ASP A 719 -38.48 -19.52 18.02
CA ASP A 719 -38.79 -19.74 19.42
C ASP A 719 -38.06 -18.79 20.40
N GLY A 720 -37.83 -17.54 19.95
CA GLY A 720 -37.13 -16.52 20.74
C GLY A 720 -35.63 -16.77 20.91
N LYS A 721 -35.03 -17.71 20.14
CA LYS A 721 -33.61 -18.05 20.18
C LYS A 721 -32.87 -17.44 19.00
N ALA A 722 -31.59 -17.12 19.23
CA ALA A 722 -30.71 -16.72 18.11
C ALA A 722 -30.75 -17.78 17.01
N THR A 723 -30.96 -17.33 15.78
CA THR A 723 -31.14 -18.20 14.61
C THR A 723 -30.23 -17.80 13.48
N ALA A 724 -29.42 -18.72 12.97
CA ALA A 724 -28.59 -18.53 11.79
C ALA A 724 -29.31 -19.05 10.54
N TYR A 725 -29.35 -18.21 9.52
CA TYR A 725 -29.72 -18.53 8.15
C TYR A 725 -28.46 -18.55 7.31
N VAL A 726 -28.05 -19.74 6.85
CA VAL A 726 -26.89 -19.93 5.97
C VAL A 726 -27.39 -20.16 4.57
N CYS A 727 -27.09 -19.23 3.68
CA CYS A 727 -27.53 -19.27 2.28
C CYS A 727 -26.32 -19.38 1.34
N LEU A 728 -26.54 -19.98 0.19
CA LEU A 728 -25.59 -20.05 -0.92
C LEU A 728 -26.32 -19.58 -2.17
N ASN A 729 -25.84 -18.51 -2.79
CA ASN A 729 -26.50 -17.87 -3.92
C ASN A 729 -27.98 -17.55 -3.61
N TYR A 730 -28.23 -16.96 -2.43
CA TYR A 730 -29.57 -16.61 -1.89
C TYR A 730 -30.53 -17.81 -1.68
N SER A 731 -30.04 -19.04 -1.85
CA SER A 731 -30.80 -20.25 -1.50
C SER A 731 -30.40 -20.72 -0.10
N CYS A 732 -31.26 -20.50 0.87
CA CYS A 732 -30.97 -20.78 2.25
C CYS A 732 -31.18 -22.27 2.59
N LYS A 733 -30.29 -22.83 3.41
CA LYS A 733 -30.49 -24.12 4.10
C LYS A 733 -31.54 -23.96 5.20
N LEU A 734 -31.95 -25.08 5.83
CA LEU A 734 -32.81 -25.01 7.02
C LEU A 734 -32.11 -24.15 8.08
N PRO A 735 -32.84 -23.18 8.69
CA PRO A 735 -32.27 -22.34 9.74
C PRO A 735 -31.90 -23.17 10.96
N THR A 736 -30.94 -22.70 11.75
CA THR A 736 -30.48 -23.39 12.92
C THR A 736 -30.27 -22.44 14.11
N THR A 737 -30.62 -22.93 15.32
CA THR A 737 -30.30 -22.23 16.57
C THR A 737 -29.04 -22.79 17.25
N ASP A 738 -28.35 -23.74 16.59
CA ASP A 738 -27.12 -24.37 17.09
C ASP A 738 -25.89 -23.80 16.32
N PRO A 739 -24.95 -23.14 17.05
CA PRO A 739 -23.72 -22.62 16.44
C PRO A 739 -22.85 -23.68 15.75
N LEU A 740 -22.81 -24.92 16.28
CA LEU A 740 -22.04 -26.00 15.66
C LEU A 740 -22.66 -26.43 14.33
N LYS A 741 -23.99 -26.51 14.30
CA LYS A 741 -24.72 -26.81 13.06
C LYS A 741 -24.54 -25.70 12.01
N MET A 742 -24.50 -24.44 12.43
CA MET A 742 -24.19 -23.32 11.53
C MET A 742 -22.79 -23.49 10.91
N LEU A 743 -21.78 -23.84 11.71
CA LEU A 743 -20.42 -24.09 11.21
C LEU A 743 -20.36 -25.27 10.23
N GLU A 744 -21.11 -26.36 10.48
CA GLU A 744 -21.23 -27.48 9.53
C GLU A 744 -21.82 -27.02 8.19
N LEU A 745 -22.86 -26.16 8.22
CA LEU A 745 -23.47 -25.60 7.01
C LEU A 745 -22.52 -24.71 6.22
N LEU A 746 -21.51 -24.13 6.87
CA LEU A 746 -20.41 -23.35 6.29
C LEU A 746 -19.20 -24.21 5.91
N GLU A 747 -19.34 -25.54 5.91
CA GLU A 747 -18.26 -26.48 5.58
C GLU A 747 -17.00 -26.30 6.44
N VAL A 748 -17.18 -25.86 7.67
CA VAL A 748 -16.10 -25.79 8.64
C VAL A 748 -15.87 -27.20 9.20
N LYS A 749 -14.72 -27.80 8.91
CA LYS A 749 -14.33 -29.07 9.54
C LYS A 749 -14.14 -28.82 11.03
N GLN A 750 -14.82 -29.61 11.86
CA GLN A 750 -14.55 -29.59 13.30
C GLN A 750 -13.20 -30.26 13.56
N PRO A 751 -12.40 -29.74 14.52
CA PRO A 751 -11.10 -30.30 14.86
C PRO A 751 -11.15 -31.73 15.37
#